data_26768d677e1feef223aa1f5f5d4892c7
#
_entry.id   26768d677e1feef223aa1f5f5d4892c7
#
_cell.length_a   1.000
_cell.length_b   1.000
_cell.length_c   1.000
_cell.angle_alpha   90.00
_cell.angle_beta   90.00
_cell.angle_gamma   90.00
#
_symmetry.space_group_name_H-M   'P 1'
#
loop_
_entity.id
_entity.type
_entity.pdbx_description
1 polymer ?
#
loop_
_entity_poly.entity_id
_entity_poly.type
_entity_poly.pdbx_seq_one_letter_code
_entity_poly.pdbx_strand_id
1 'polypeptide(L)'
;MDRNSPLREIKGVGAKTEELFHKIGVYTVGDILLHYPRTYIQYPQAKHVDEVLDGEQAAVLGRITRTAVVRKVRTMQITVTTISEMGASLELVWYRMTYMKNNLKVGSTYIFYGKVNKKNGRLVMEQAAMFTEEQYASMEQVFLPVYTLTNGLSNNLVTKTVRAALGDEHLFMDYLPHAIREKHGLCEYNYAIRQIHFPEDMETLITARRRLVFDEFFLFILSMQYQKEKHVKEKNEFVFAEDDFTDELIEQLPYELTNAQKKALADVKRDMRSETVMQRLIQGDVGSGKTIVAFLAMADTAHNGYQSAIMAPTEVLARQHYESYQSMCEQFGLHIPIVLLTGSMTAKQKRRAYEALEVYSNAMIIGTHALIQEKAIYQNLALVITDEQHRFGVRQRETFAGKGTEPHVLVMSATPIPRTLAIIIYGDLDISVIDEVPAKRLPIKNCVVDRRYRPKAYAFIEHEIRAGHQAYVICPLVEESENMEAENVTDYAKRLREELPGDIVIGVLHGQMKAEQKNKIMDQFVKNEIQVLVSTTVVEVGVNVPNATVMMIENAERFGLAQLHQLRGRVGRGDAQSYCIMVNASDSKNSMKRLDILNKSNDGFKIASEDLKLRGPGDFFGIRQSGEMQFLLADIYQDASVLQQASEEVQDLLATDPELCEEENINLQHYLEIFFEDQKSRLNL
;
A
#
# COMPACT_ATOMS: atom_id res chain seq x y z
N MET A 1 -31.65 19.19 -16.82
CA MET A 1 -31.32 18.51 -15.54
C MET A 1 -30.00 19.09 -15.05
N ASP A 2 -29.86 19.29 -13.77
CA ASP A 2 -28.61 19.72 -13.14
C ASP A 2 -27.93 18.51 -12.49
N ARG A 3 -26.62 18.58 -12.23
CA ARG A 3 -25.83 17.57 -11.54
C ARG A 3 -26.47 17.13 -10.21
N ASN A 4 -27.04 18.10 -9.48
CA ASN A 4 -27.65 17.88 -8.16
C ASN A 4 -29.11 17.46 -8.22
N SER A 5 -29.70 17.39 -9.42
CA SER A 5 -31.09 16.94 -9.59
C SER A 5 -31.28 15.50 -9.08
N PRO A 6 -32.43 15.21 -8.40
CA PRO A 6 -32.71 13.85 -7.94
C PRO A 6 -32.95 12.91 -9.14
N LEU A 7 -32.62 11.62 -8.95
CA LEU A 7 -32.68 10.60 -10.02
C LEU A 7 -34.07 10.47 -10.69
N ARG A 8 -35.17 10.77 -9.97
CA ARG A 8 -36.53 10.72 -10.50
C ARG A 8 -36.78 11.70 -11.65
N GLU A 9 -35.94 12.71 -11.85
CA GLU A 9 -36.03 13.62 -12.99
C GLU A 9 -35.54 12.97 -14.28
N ILE A 10 -34.75 11.89 -14.17
CA ILE A 10 -34.30 11.13 -15.33
C ILE A 10 -35.49 10.34 -15.90
N LYS A 11 -35.71 10.49 -17.21
CA LYS A 11 -36.78 9.78 -17.91
C LYS A 11 -36.67 8.25 -17.71
N GLY A 12 -37.71 7.65 -17.13
CA GLY A 12 -37.77 6.21 -16.89
C GLY A 12 -37.39 5.79 -15.46
N VAL A 13 -37.01 6.72 -14.58
CA VAL A 13 -36.75 6.45 -13.17
C VAL A 13 -37.96 6.83 -12.33
N GLY A 14 -38.67 5.84 -11.79
CA GLY A 14 -39.75 6.03 -10.81
C GLY A 14 -39.27 5.82 -9.37
N ALA A 15 -40.12 6.13 -8.39
CA ALA A 15 -39.81 6.07 -6.97
C ALA A 15 -39.17 4.70 -6.52
N LYS A 16 -39.73 3.57 -7.02
CA LYS A 16 -39.16 2.24 -6.71
C LYS A 16 -37.77 2.02 -7.29
N THR A 17 -37.48 2.58 -8.45
CA THR A 17 -36.17 2.50 -9.09
C THR A 17 -35.16 3.39 -8.38
N GLU A 18 -35.58 4.59 -7.99
CA GLU A 18 -34.77 5.52 -7.18
C GLU A 18 -34.34 4.87 -5.85
N GLU A 19 -35.24 4.20 -5.14
CA GLU A 19 -34.91 3.45 -3.92
C GLU A 19 -33.84 2.35 -4.15
N LEU A 20 -33.82 1.72 -5.32
CA LEU A 20 -32.79 0.72 -5.65
C LEU A 20 -31.42 1.37 -5.87
N PHE A 21 -31.37 2.55 -6.48
CA PHE A 21 -30.15 3.33 -6.64
C PHE A 21 -29.63 3.84 -5.30
N HIS A 22 -30.51 4.29 -4.38
CA HIS A 22 -30.13 4.69 -3.03
C HIS A 22 -29.40 3.58 -2.25
N LYS A 23 -29.74 2.29 -2.49
CA LYS A 23 -29.06 1.16 -1.86
C LYS A 23 -27.58 1.00 -2.27
N ILE A 24 -27.18 1.61 -3.38
CA ILE A 24 -25.78 1.62 -3.86
C ILE A 24 -25.13 3.00 -3.70
N GLY A 25 -25.76 3.91 -2.91
CA GLY A 25 -25.21 5.24 -2.61
C GLY A 25 -25.38 6.26 -3.74
N VAL A 26 -26.26 6.03 -4.70
CA VAL A 26 -26.52 6.90 -5.85
C VAL A 26 -27.83 7.66 -5.63
N TYR A 27 -27.77 8.98 -5.44
CA TYR A 27 -28.90 9.84 -5.08
C TYR A 27 -29.25 10.87 -6.15
N THR A 28 -28.24 11.36 -6.89
CA THR A 28 -28.36 12.45 -7.85
C THR A 28 -28.00 12.04 -9.28
N VAL A 29 -28.29 12.91 -10.24
CA VAL A 29 -27.83 12.77 -11.64
C VAL A 29 -26.29 12.74 -11.71
N GLY A 30 -25.61 13.52 -10.88
CA GLY A 30 -24.16 13.49 -10.79
C GLY A 30 -23.65 12.13 -10.30
N ASP A 31 -24.25 11.57 -9.26
CA ASP A 31 -23.82 10.28 -8.70
C ASP A 31 -23.94 9.14 -9.70
N ILE A 32 -25.04 9.09 -10.49
CA ILE A 32 -25.18 8.02 -11.49
C ILE A 32 -24.14 8.12 -12.61
N LEU A 33 -23.69 9.33 -12.97
CA LEU A 33 -22.65 9.55 -13.96
C LEU A 33 -21.23 9.32 -13.41
N LEU A 34 -21.06 9.34 -12.09
CA LEU A 34 -19.82 8.92 -11.41
C LEU A 34 -19.84 7.44 -11.00
N HIS A 35 -20.96 6.73 -11.22
CA HIS A 35 -21.04 5.28 -11.00
C HIS A 35 -20.43 4.54 -12.20
N TYR A 36 -19.10 4.47 -12.27
CA TYR A 36 -18.38 3.96 -13.43
C TYR A 36 -18.55 2.45 -13.65
N PRO A 37 -18.48 1.97 -14.91
CA PRO A 37 -18.47 0.55 -15.21
C PRO A 37 -17.22 -0.12 -14.62
N ARG A 38 -17.40 -1.28 -14.01
CA ARG A 38 -16.27 -2.10 -13.51
C ARG A 38 -15.52 -2.84 -14.63
N THR A 39 -16.20 -3.10 -15.76
CA THR A 39 -15.64 -3.78 -16.94
C THR A 39 -16.57 -3.57 -18.12
N TYR A 40 -16.13 -4.02 -19.30
CA TYR A 40 -16.91 -3.95 -20.53
C TYR A 40 -17.00 -5.33 -21.17
N ILE A 41 -18.14 -5.63 -21.80
CA ILE A 41 -18.34 -6.80 -22.64
C ILE A 41 -18.34 -6.30 -24.09
N GLN A 42 -17.49 -6.88 -24.90
CA GLN A 42 -17.49 -6.67 -26.35
C GLN A 42 -17.90 -7.99 -27.01
N TYR A 43 -19.00 -7.95 -27.76
CA TYR A 43 -19.45 -9.12 -28.50
C TYR A 43 -18.62 -9.22 -29.77
N PRO A 44 -17.98 -10.39 -30.03
CA PRO A 44 -17.17 -10.60 -31.22
C PRO A 44 -18.05 -10.67 -32.47
N GLN A 45 -17.46 -10.54 -33.65
CA GLN A 45 -18.16 -10.79 -34.91
C GLN A 45 -18.78 -12.17 -34.90
N ALA A 46 -20.02 -12.26 -35.39
CA ALA A 46 -20.72 -13.57 -35.50
C ALA A 46 -20.04 -14.44 -36.54
N LYS A 47 -19.76 -15.68 -36.13
CA LYS A 47 -19.14 -16.74 -36.98
C LYS A 47 -20.16 -17.77 -37.40
N HIS A 48 -19.89 -18.46 -38.47
CA HIS A 48 -20.64 -19.64 -38.88
C HIS A 48 -20.28 -20.87 -37.99
N VAL A 49 -21.18 -21.86 -37.95
CA VAL A 49 -21.01 -23.01 -37.05
C VAL A 49 -19.75 -23.84 -37.38
N ASP A 50 -19.29 -23.87 -38.63
CA ASP A 50 -18.10 -24.54 -39.09
C ASP A 50 -16.78 -23.85 -38.76
N GLU A 51 -16.82 -22.55 -38.42
CA GLU A 51 -15.65 -21.75 -38.07
C GLU A 51 -15.30 -21.80 -36.59
N VAL A 52 -16.10 -22.45 -35.75
CA VAL A 52 -16.02 -22.39 -34.29
C VAL A 52 -15.07 -23.45 -33.75
N LEU A 53 -14.17 -23.04 -32.84
CA LEU A 53 -13.16 -23.91 -32.25
C LEU A 53 -13.55 -24.37 -30.83
N ASP A 54 -12.99 -25.49 -30.39
CA ASP A 54 -13.15 -26.02 -29.04
C ASP A 54 -12.48 -25.09 -28.01
N GLY A 55 -13.20 -24.76 -26.94
CA GLY A 55 -12.74 -23.86 -25.86
C GLY A 55 -12.95 -22.38 -26.15
N GLU A 56 -13.41 -21.98 -27.33
CA GLU A 56 -13.59 -20.58 -27.75
C GLU A 56 -14.85 -19.97 -27.13
N GLN A 57 -14.78 -18.68 -26.77
CA GLN A 57 -15.94 -17.84 -26.49
C GLN A 57 -16.38 -17.19 -27.80
N ALA A 58 -17.47 -17.64 -28.39
CA ALA A 58 -17.87 -17.21 -29.72
C ALA A 58 -19.35 -16.82 -29.79
N ALA A 59 -19.65 -15.93 -30.74
CA ALA A 59 -21.00 -15.70 -31.25
C ALA A 59 -21.20 -16.53 -32.49
N VAL A 60 -22.23 -17.35 -32.48
CA VAL A 60 -22.45 -18.33 -33.54
C VAL A 60 -23.81 -18.07 -34.20
N LEU A 61 -23.78 -17.75 -35.47
CA LEU A 61 -24.96 -17.67 -36.31
C LEU A 61 -25.39 -19.10 -36.67
N GLY A 62 -26.66 -19.39 -36.44
CA GLY A 62 -27.13 -20.74 -36.79
C GLY A 62 -28.65 -20.85 -36.85
N ARG A 63 -29.11 -21.70 -37.75
CA ARG A 63 -30.51 -22.04 -37.93
C ARG A 63 -30.92 -23.18 -37.02
N ILE A 64 -32.03 -23.04 -36.28
CA ILE A 64 -32.54 -24.10 -35.43
C ILE A 64 -33.08 -25.21 -36.30
N THR A 65 -32.48 -26.39 -36.21
CA THR A 65 -32.82 -27.57 -37.02
C THR A 65 -33.61 -28.61 -36.25
N ARG A 66 -33.58 -28.58 -34.91
CA ARG A 66 -34.32 -29.52 -34.06
C ARG A 66 -35.22 -28.77 -33.07
N THR A 67 -36.42 -29.31 -32.85
CA THR A 67 -37.30 -28.82 -31.81
C THR A 67 -36.63 -28.88 -30.44
N ALA A 68 -36.69 -27.80 -29.68
CA ALA A 68 -36.13 -27.76 -28.33
C ALA A 68 -36.86 -28.76 -27.41
N VAL A 69 -36.12 -29.64 -26.76
CA VAL A 69 -36.64 -30.68 -25.88
C VAL A 69 -36.20 -30.42 -24.45
N VAL A 70 -37.16 -30.42 -23.52
CA VAL A 70 -36.87 -30.39 -22.08
C VAL A 70 -36.64 -31.81 -21.59
N ARG A 71 -35.46 -32.07 -21.03
CA ARG A 71 -35.09 -33.37 -20.43
C ARG A 71 -34.86 -33.21 -18.93
N LYS A 72 -35.18 -34.23 -18.16
CA LYS A 72 -34.83 -34.29 -16.74
C LYS A 72 -33.57 -35.12 -16.58
N VAL A 73 -32.52 -34.53 -16.06
CA VAL A 73 -31.24 -35.18 -15.77
C VAL A 73 -31.01 -35.11 -14.26
N ARG A 74 -31.11 -36.27 -13.58
CA ARG A 74 -31.12 -36.34 -12.11
C ARG A 74 -32.22 -35.44 -11.52
N THR A 75 -31.84 -34.38 -10.77
CA THR A 75 -32.78 -33.42 -10.15
C THR A 75 -33.01 -32.18 -10.98
N MET A 76 -32.34 -32.01 -12.14
CA MET A 76 -32.30 -30.77 -12.90
C MET A 76 -33.00 -30.94 -14.26
N GLN A 77 -33.77 -29.92 -14.68
CA GLN A 77 -34.34 -29.84 -16.02
C GLN A 77 -33.36 -29.09 -16.93
N ILE A 78 -33.13 -29.65 -18.12
CA ILE A 78 -32.30 -29.04 -19.15
C ILE A 78 -33.12 -28.92 -20.45
N THR A 79 -32.94 -27.78 -21.12
CA THR A 79 -33.48 -27.55 -22.48
C THR A 79 -32.35 -27.72 -23.47
N VAL A 80 -32.57 -28.58 -24.49
CA VAL A 80 -31.57 -28.90 -25.49
C VAL A 80 -32.16 -28.69 -26.89
N THR A 81 -31.38 -28.06 -27.77
CA THR A 81 -31.66 -27.98 -29.20
C THR A 81 -30.37 -28.07 -30.01
N THR A 82 -30.46 -28.04 -31.31
CA THR A 82 -29.31 -28.06 -32.22
C THR A 82 -29.49 -26.99 -33.27
N ILE A 83 -28.46 -26.23 -33.50
CA ILE A 83 -28.34 -25.37 -34.67
C ILE A 83 -27.40 -26.00 -35.68
N SER A 84 -27.66 -25.77 -36.95
CA SER A 84 -26.80 -26.26 -38.03
C SER A 84 -26.72 -25.24 -39.14
N GLU A 85 -25.55 -25.15 -39.72
CA GLU A 85 -25.26 -24.32 -40.88
C GLU A 85 -24.07 -24.93 -41.64
N MET A 86 -24.10 -24.85 -42.97
CA MET A 86 -23.03 -25.32 -43.88
C MET A 86 -22.54 -26.78 -43.60
N GLY A 87 -23.43 -27.65 -43.10
CA GLY A 87 -23.07 -29.04 -42.78
C GLY A 87 -22.47 -29.27 -41.39
N ALA A 88 -22.13 -28.24 -40.65
CA ALA A 88 -21.70 -28.31 -39.25
C ALA A 88 -22.90 -28.20 -38.30
N SER A 89 -22.77 -28.74 -37.09
CA SER A 89 -23.81 -28.66 -36.07
C SER A 89 -23.24 -28.34 -34.67
N LEU A 90 -23.96 -27.53 -33.93
CA LEU A 90 -23.66 -27.15 -32.55
C LEU A 90 -24.88 -27.46 -31.67
N GLU A 91 -24.66 -28.19 -30.58
CA GLU A 91 -25.68 -28.47 -29.59
C GLU A 91 -25.74 -27.34 -28.55
N LEU A 92 -26.94 -26.84 -28.28
CA LEU A 92 -27.19 -25.77 -27.30
C LEU A 92 -27.87 -26.35 -26.07
N VAL A 93 -27.39 -26.07 -24.88
CA VAL A 93 -27.87 -26.60 -23.61
C VAL A 93 -28.12 -25.51 -22.60
N TRP A 94 -29.35 -25.45 -22.04
CA TRP A 94 -29.69 -24.53 -20.95
C TRP A 94 -30.12 -25.31 -19.72
N TYR A 95 -29.59 -24.97 -18.58
CA TYR A 95 -29.92 -25.54 -17.28
C TYR A 95 -31.00 -24.68 -16.60
N ARG A 96 -32.08 -25.32 -16.10
CA ARG A 96 -33.20 -24.67 -15.39
C ARG A 96 -33.96 -23.60 -16.18
N MET A 97 -33.80 -23.52 -17.50
CA MET A 97 -34.43 -22.53 -18.37
C MET A 97 -35.44 -23.21 -19.31
N THR A 98 -36.52 -23.78 -18.75
CA THR A 98 -37.54 -24.50 -19.55
C THR A 98 -38.32 -23.61 -20.49
N TYR A 99 -38.42 -22.30 -20.20
CA TYR A 99 -39.08 -21.32 -21.05
C TYR A 99 -38.39 -21.11 -22.40
N MET A 100 -37.10 -21.45 -22.50
CA MET A 100 -36.36 -21.35 -23.77
C MET A 100 -37.00 -22.21 -24.87
N LYS A 101 -37.67 -23.33 -24.51
CA LYS A 101 -38.42 -24.15 -25.48
C LYS A 101 -39.44 -23.34 -26.28
N ASN A 102 -40.09 -22.37 -25.67
CA ASN A 102 -41.12 -21.54 -26.30
C ASN A 102 -40.53 -20.41 -27.18
N ASN A 103 -39.32 -20.01 -26.89
CA ASN A 103 -38.62 -18.94 -27.62
C ASN A 103 -37.87 -19.44 -28.86
N LEU A 104 -37.53 -20.72 -28.89
CA LEU A 104 -36.76 -21.35 -29.95
C LEU A 104 -37.67 -21.94 -31.03
N LYS A 105 -37.80 -21.26 -32.16
CA LYS A 105 -38.63 -21.68 -33.29
C LYS A 105 -37.78 -22.43 -34.32
N VAL A 106 -38.18 -23.65 -34.67
CA VAL A 106 -37.52 -24.43 -35.72
C VAL A 106 -37.61 -23.69 -37.05
N GLY A 107 -36.50 -23.65 -37.76
CA GLY A 107 -36.37 -22.96 -39.04
C GLY A 107 -35.96 -21.46 -38.93
N SER A 108 -36.00 -20.87 -37.74
CA SER A 108 -35.50 -19.50 -37.51
C SER A 108 -34.01 -19.48 -37.27
N THR A 109 -33.36 -18.39 -37.70
CA THR A 109 -31.94 -18.11 -37.49
C THR A 109 -31.80 -17.18 -36.32
N TYR A 110 -30.82 -17.45 -35.45
CA TYR A 110 -30.45 -16.64 -34.29
C TYR A 110 -28.94 -16.63 -34.13
N ILE A 111 -28.42 -15.68 -33.36
CA ILE A 111 -27.04 -15.65 -32.94
C ILE A 111 -26.98 -16.10 -31.47
N PHE A 112 -26.13 -17.09 -31.21
CA PHE A 112 -25.89 -17.62 -29.87
C PHE A 112 -24.50 -17.28 -29.39
N TYR A 113 -24.39 -16.61 -28.25
CA TYR A 113 -23.10 -16.22 -27.66
C TYR A 113 -22.83 -17.04 -26.39
N GLY A 114 -21.68 -17.69 -26.35
CA GLY A 114 -21.27 -18.50 -25.21
C GLY A 114 -19.94 -19.21 -25.45
N LYS A 115 -19.50 -19.96 -24.45
CA LYS A 115 -18.31 -20.79 -24.55
C LYS A 115 -18.65 -22.12 -25.25
N VAL A 116 -17.93 -22.42 -26.31
CA VAL A 116 -18.06 -23.69 -27.02
C VAL A 116 -17.07 -24.70 -26.45
N ASN A 117 -17.54 -25.88 -26.14
CA ASN A 117 -16.69 -26.97 -25.65
C ASN A 117 -17.01 -28.26 -26.42
N LYS A 118 -16.01 -29.12 -26.68
CA LYS A 118 -16.23 -30.43 -27.30
C LYS A 118 -16.55 -31.46 -26.23
N LYS A 119 -17.77 -32.01 -26.29
CA LYS A 119 -18.23 -33.08 -25.39
C LYS A 119 -18.65 -34.30 -26.21
N ASN A 120 -18.10 -35.48 -25.92
CA ASN A 120 -18.39 -36.74 -26.63
C ASN A 120 -18.29 -36.60 -28.16
N GLY A 121 -17.29 -35.87 -28.65
CA GLY A 121 -17.05 -35.66 -30.08
C GLY A 121 -17.95 -34.63 -30.75
N ARG A 122 -18.85 -33.97 -30.03
CA ARG A 122 -19.74 -32.90 -30.54
C ARG A 122 -19.40 -31.56 -29.91
N LEU A 123 -19.58 -30.45 -30.65
CA LEU A 123 -19.50 -29.11 -30.13
C LEU A 123 -20.77 -28.80 -29.36
N VAL A 124 -20.63 -28.29 -28.16
CA VAL A 124 -21.72 -27.94 -27.23
C VAL A 124 -21.49 -26.55 -26.71
N MET A 125 -22.51 -25.69 -26.72
CA MET A 125 -22.52 -24.42 -26.07
C MET A 125 -23.54 -24.45 -24.93
N GLU A 126 -23.07 -24.19 -23.70
CA GLU A 126 -23.91 -24.21 -22.48
C GLU A 126 -24.29 -22.82 -22.07
N GLN A 127 -25.53 -22.63 -21.64
CA GLN A 127 -26.06 -21.34 -21.16
C GLN A 127 -25.88 -20.19 -22.16
N ALA A 128 -26.03 -20.48 -23.46
CA ALA A 128 -25.90 -19.50 -24.53
C ALA A 128 -26.88 -18.32 -24.34
N ALA A 129 -26.38 -17.10 -24.47
CA ALA A 129 -27.25 -15.94 -24.70
C ALA A 129 -27.77 -16.01 -26.15
N MET A 130 -29.06 -15.75 -26.34
CA MET A 130 -29.73 -15.81 -27.66
C MET A 130 -30.13 -14.38 -28.08
N PHE A 131 -29.82 -14.04 -29.32
CA PHE A 131 -30.14 -12.78 -29.93
C PHE A 131 -30.75 -12.97 -31.31
N THR A 132 -31.61 -12.02 -31.74
CA THR A 132 -31.93 -11.90 -33.17
C THR A 132 -30.74 -11.26 -33.90
N GLU A 133 -30.65 -11.42 -35.21
CA GLU A 133 -29.59 -10.84 -36.04
C GLU A 133 -29.58 -9.30 -35.87
N GLU A 134 -30.74 -8.64 -35.86
CA GLU A 134 -30.88 -7.18 -35.64
C GLU A 134 -30.37 -6.75 -34.26
N GLN A 135 -30.74 -7.52 -33.20
CA GLN A 135 -30.27 -7.22 -31.84
C GLN A 135 -28.76 -7.38 -31.73
N TYR A 136 -28.22 -8.42 -32.35
CA TYR A 136 -26.78 -8.67 -32.29
C TYR A 136 -25.98 -7.63 -33.07
N ALA A 137 -26.42 -7.28 -34.28
CA ALA A 137 -25.79 -6.25 -35.09
C ALA A 137 -25.66 -4.88 -34.37
N SER A 138 -26.62 -4.56 -33.50
CA SER A 138 -26.55 -3.33 -32.68
C SER A 138 -25.57 -3.40 -31.51
N MET A 139 -25.05 -4.60 -31.17
CA MET A 139 -24.14 -4.84 -30.04
C MET A 139 -22.77 -5.35 -30.48
N GLU A 140 -22.66 -5.77 -31.74
CA GLU A 140 -21.45 -6.31 -32.32
C GLU A 140 -20.32 -5.28 -32.29
N GLN A 141 -19.16 -5.65 -31.72
CA GLN A 141 -17.98 -4.81 -31.56
C GLN A 141 -18.19 -3.54 -30.70
N VAL A 142 -19.35 -3.34 -30.08
CA VAL A 142 -19.64 -2.25 -29.18
C VAL A 142 -19.21 -2.61 -27.76
N PHE A 143 -18.58 -1.69 -27.07
CA PHE A 143 -18.25 -1.83 -25.65
C PHE A 143 -19.51 -1.63 -24.78
N LEU A 144 -20.04 -2.71 -24.23
CA LEU A 144 -21.20 -2.67 -23.36
C LEU A 144 -20.76 -2.60 -21.89
N PRO A 145 -21.11 -1.54 -21.16
CA PRO A 145 -20.69 -1.36 -19.78
C PRO A 145 -21.34 -2.37 -18.84
N VAL A 146 -20.54 -2.86 -17.88
CA VAL A 146 -21.00 -3.72 -16.79
C VAL A 146 -20.80 -2.98 -15.48
N TYR A 147 -21.89 -2.67 -14.79
CA TYR A 147 -21.88 -1.93 -13.53
C TYR A 147 -21.89 -2.82 -12.31
N THR A 148 -21.53 -2.26 -11.17
CA THR A 148 -21.76 -2.88 -9.86
C THR A 148 -23.25 -2.82 -9.54
N LEU A 149 -23.84 -3.95 -9.15
CA LEU A 149 -25.28 -4.11 -8.98
C LEU A 149 -25.63 -4.54 -7.55
N THR A 150 -26.86 -4.25 -7.15
CA THR A 150 -27.47 -4.79 -5.93
C THR A 150 -28.73 -5.59 -6.26
N ASN A 151 -29.26 -6.29 -5.26
CA ASN A 151 -30.47 -7.10 -5.46
C ASN A 151 -31.66 -6.26 -5.93
N GLY A 152 -32.22 -6.64 -7.08
CA GLY A 152 -33.33 -5.95 -7.74
C GLY A 152 -32.89 -4.91 -8.80
N LEU A 153 -31.62 -4.52 -8.87
CA LEU A 153 -31.08 -3.62 -9.88
C LEU A 153 -30.44 -4.43 -11.02
N SER A 154 -30.86 -4.21 -12.25
CA SER A 154 -30.30 -4.88 -13.43
C SER A 154 -29.34 -3.98 -14.20
N ASN A 155 -28.29 -4.58 -14.83
CA ASN A 155 -27.33 -3.85 -15.65
C ASN A 155 -28.00 -3.03 -16.76
N ASN A 156 -29.03 -3.59 -17.39
CA ASN A 156 -29.78 -2.90 -18.45
C ASN A 156 -30.52 -1.65 -17.92
N LEU A 157 -31.03 -1.70 -16.69
CA LEU A 157 -31.67 -0.55 -16.07
C LEU A 157 -30.66 0.56 -15.78
N VAL A 158 -29.50 0.22 -15.20
CA VAL A 158 -28.39 1.18 -14.96
C VAL A 158 -27.93 1.79 -16.28
N THR A 159 -27.64 0.97 -17.29
CA THR A 159 -27.20 1.43 -18.62
C THR A 159 -28.19 2.41 -19.25
N LYS A 160 -29.50 2.11 -19.17
CA LYS A 160 -30.56 3.00 -19.69
C LYS A 160 -30.63 4.32 -18.92
N THR A 161 -30.49 4.25 -17.59
CA THR A 161 -30.53 5.45 -16.73
C THR A 161 -29.33 6.35 -17.01
N VAL A 162 -28.10 5.77 -17.08
CA VAL A 162 -26.88 6.52 -17.44
C VAL A 162 -27.01 7.15 -18.83
N ARG A 163 -27.52 6.39 -19.83
CA ARG A 163 -27.70 6.92 -21.19
C ARG A 163 -28.73 8.08 -21.24
N ALA A 164 -29.78 8.00 -20.44
CA ALA A 164 -30.75 9.06 -20.32
C ALA A 164 -30.20 10.31 -19.58
N ALA A 165 -29.32 10.09 -18.58
CA ALA A 165 -28.65 11.18 -17.87
C ALA A 165 -27.61 11.89 -18.75
N LEU A 166 -26.92 11.20 -19.65
CA LEU A 166 -25.95 11.76 -20.61
C LEU A 166 -26.59 12.52 -21.78
N GLY A 167 -27.94 12.59 -21.84
CA GLY A 167 -28.65 13.27 -22.90
C GLY A 167 -28.43 14.78 -22.98
N ASP A 168 -28.02 15.41 -21.88
CA ASP A 168 -27.64 16.84 -21.81
C ASP A 168 -26.10 16.95 -21.98
N GLU A 169 -25.64 17.76 -22.94
CA GLU A 169 -24.24 17.77 -23.39
C GLU A 169 -23.24 18.44 -22.42
N HIS A 170 -23.71 19.23 -21.43
CA HIS A 170 -22.86 20.04 -20.55
C HIS A 170 -23.29 19.97 -19.08
N LEU A 171 -23.35 18.77 -18.52
CA LEU A 171 -23.74 18.55 -17.12
C LEU A 171 -22.65 18.94 -16.12
N PHE A 172 -21.41 18.88 -16.54
CA PHE A 172 -20.26 19.20 -15.71
C PHE A 172 -19.48 20.36 -16.32
N MET A 173 -19.04 21.26 -15.48
CA MET A 173 -18.05 22.28 -15.83
C MET A 173 -16.68 21.62 -15.80
N ASP A 174 -15.89 21.81 -16.85
CA ASP A 174 -14.49 21.39 -16.82
C ASP A 174 -13.69 22.36 -15.94
N TYR A 175 -13.36 21.92 -14.76
CA TYR A 175 -12.68 22.73 -13.74
C TYR A 175 -11.17 22.75 -13.93
N LEU A 176 -10.59 21.82 -14.72
CA LEU A 176 -9.15 21.74 -14.91
C LEU A 176 -8.71 22.80 -15.93
N PRO A 177 -7.74 23.67 -15.59
CA PRO A 177 -7.22 24.70 -16.48
C PRO A 177 -6.79 24.16 -17.85
N HIS A 178 -7.00 24.91 -18.89
CA HIS A 178 -6.67 24.48 -20.26
C HIS A 178 -5.18 24.16 -20.42
N ALA A 179 -4.30 24.98 -19.80
CA ALA A 179 -2.85 24.78 -19.83
C ALA A 179 -2.44 23.41 -19.26
N ILE A 180 -3.05 22.99 -18.15
CA ILE A 180 -2.79 21.68 -17.52
C ILE A 180 -3.28 20.55 -18.43
N ARG A 181 -4.47 20.70 -19.03
CA ARG A 181 -5.01 19.70 -19.97
C ARG A 181 -4.12 19.51 -21.18
N GLU A 182 -3.65 20.58 -21.77
CA GLU A 182 -2.76 20.56 -22.92
C GLU A 182 -1.40 19.95 -22.59
N LYS A 183 -0.77 20.38 -21.48
CA LYS A 183 0.53 19.87 -20.98
C LYS A 183 0.52 18.34 -20.80
N HIS A 184 -0.59 17.78 -20.31
CA HIS A 184 -0.70 16.35 -20.02
C HIS A 184 -1.49 15.55 -21.07
N GLY A 185 -1.96 16.18 -22.15
CA GLY A 185 -2.76 15.55 -23.19
C GLY A 185 -4.07 14.96 -22.69
N LEU A 186 -4.79 15.70 -21.83
CA LEU A 186 -6.04 15.29 -21.21
C LEU A 186 -7.25 15.80 -22.02
N CYS A 187 -8.22 14.93 -22.23
CA CYS A 187 -9.46 15.30 -22.90
C CYS A 187 -10.39 16.15 -22.01
N GLU A 188 -11.42 16.73 -22.59
CA GLU A 188 -12.45 17.48 -21.87
C GLU A 188 -13.27 16.55 -20.94
N TYR A 189 -13.72 17.07 -19.80
CA TYR A 189 -14.31 16.28 -18.72
C TYR A 189 -15.62 15.58 -19.11
N ASN A 190 -16.57 16.28 -19.79
CA ASN A 190 -17.81 15.64 -20.23
C ASN A 190 -17.57 14.61 -21.33
N TYR A 191 -16.57 14.84 -22.20
CA TYR A 191 -16.12 13.83 -23.16
C TYR A 191 -15.62 12.58 -22.43
N ALA A 192 -14.78 12.75 -21.38
CA ALA A 192 -14.29 11.63 -20.58
C ALA A 192 -15.44 10.85 -19.90
N ILE A 193 -16.41 11.55 -19.29
CA ILE A 193 -17.59 10.93 -18.67
C ILE A 193 -18.41 10.16 -19.70
N ARG A 194 -18.57 10.67 -20.90
CA ARG A 194 -19.31 9.98 -21.97
C ARG A 194 -18.58 8.71 -22.42
N GLN A 195 -17.28 8.85 -22.71
CA GLN A 195 -16.48 7.75 -23.23
C GLN A 195 -16.16 6.68 -22.19
N ILE A 196 -16.13 6.99 -20.89
CA ILE A 196 -16.00 5.97 -19.85
C ILE A 196 -17.24 5.09 -19.72
N HIS A 197 -18.43 5.61 -20.03
CA HIS A 197 -19.66 4.83 -20.01
C HIS A 197 -19.94 4.10 -21.33
N PHE A 198 -19.71 4.77 -22.45
CA PHE A 198 -20.01 4.27 -23.79
C PHE A 198 -18.86 4.59 -24.75
N PRO A 199 -17.72 3.90 -24.61
CA PRO A 199 -16.56 4.14 -25.46
C PRO A 199 -16.86 3.74 -26.92
N GLU A 200 -16.40 4.56 -27.84
CA GLU A 200 -16.46 4.26 -29.27
C GLU A 200 -15.49 3.16 -29.66
N ASP A 201 -14.30 3.19 -29.06
CA ASP A 201 -13.24 2.22 -29.24
C ASP A 201 -12.33 2.11 -28.00
N MET A 202 -11.26 1.30 -28.08
CA MET A 202 -10.31 1.12 -26.98
C MET A 202 -9.46 2.38 -26.73
N GLU A 203 -9.15 3.15 -27.75
CA GLU A 203 -8.34 4.38 -27.64
C GLU A 203 -9.08 5.47 -26.89
N THR A 204 -10.35 5.69 -27.24
CA THR A 204 -11.24 6.64 -26.55
C THR A 204 -11.48 6.25 -25.09
N LEU A 205 -11.60 4.92 -24.81
CA LEU A 205 -11.72 4.43 -23.43
C LEU A 205 -10.46 4.72 -22.62
N ILE A 206 -9.28 4.47 -23.17
CA ILE A 206 -8.00 4.73 -22.51
C ILE A 206 -7.83 6.23 -22.25
N THR A 207 -8.16 7.06 -23.21
CA THR A 207 -8.09 8.52 -23.11
C THR A 207 -9.03 9.06 -22.03
N ALA A 208 -10.27 8.59 -22.01
CA ALA A 208 -11.25 8.95 -20.99
C ALA A 208 -10.81 8.50 -19.58
N ARG A 209 -10.37 7.26 -19.44
CA ARG A 209 -9.88 6.72 -18.17
C ARG A 209 -8.68 7.51 -17.65
N ARG A 210 -7.71 7.84 -18.54
CA ARG A 210 -6.54 8.63 -18.16
C ARG A 210 -6.92 9.99 -17.59
N ARG A 211 -7.88 10.69 -18.21
CA ARG A 211 -8.40 11.97 -17.72
C ARG A 211 -9.00 11.82 -16.31
N LEU A 212 -9.92 10.88 -16.12
CA LEU A 212 -10.63 10.71 -14.85
C LEU A 212 -9.70 10.24 -13.71
N VAL A 213 -8.73 9.38 -14.02
CA VAL A 213 -7.71 8.96 -13.06
C VAL A 213 -6.79 10.13 -12.67
N PHE A 214 -6.39 10.96 -13.63
CA PHE A 214 -5.61 12.16 -13.34
C PHE A 214 -6.39 13.10 -12.41
N ASP A 215 -7.67 13.32 -12.71
CA ASP A 215 -8.55 14.18 -11.91
C ASP A 215 -8.67 13.69 -10.46
N GLU A 216 -8.88 12.38 -10.25
CA GLU A 216 -8.97 11.81 -8.90
C GLU A 216 -7.69 12.04 -8.09
N PHE A 217 -6.52 11.81 -8.68
CA PHE A 217 -5.25 12.05 -8.02
C PHE A 217 -4.95 13.53 -7.81
N PHE A 218 -5.17 14.33 -8.84
CA PHE A 218 -4.91 15.77 -8.80
C PHE A 218 -5.73 16.47 -7.72
N LEU A 219 -7.06 16.25 -7.72
CA LEU A 219 -7.95 16.83 -6.74
C LEU A 219 -7.62 16.35 -5.32
N PHE A 220 -7.28 15.09 -5.18
CA PHE A 220 -6.91 14.52 -3.90
C PHE A 220 -5.64 15.19 -3.35
N ILE A 221 -4.56 15.23 -4.12
CA ILE A 221 -3.29 15.84 -3.71
C ILE A 221 -3.47 17.35 -3.48
N LEU A 222 -4.17 18.02 -4.39
CA LEU A 222 -4.45 19.45 -4.28
C LEU A 222 -5.25 19.73 -3.00
N SER A 223 -6.27 18.94 -2.70
CA SER A 223 -7.09 19.11 -1.50
C SER A 223 -6.25 19.00 -0.22
N MET A 224 -5.34 18.03 -0.16
CA MET A 224 -4.45 17.85 0.98
C MET A 224 -3.46 19.02 1.13
N GLN A 225 -2.80 19.42 0.05
CA GLN A 225 -1.80 20.50 0.10
C GLN A 225 -2.45 21.86 0.32
N TYR A 226 -3.59 22.14 -0.29
CA TYR A 226 -4.33 23.37 -0.10
C TYR A 226 -4.88 23.53 1.34
N GLN A 227 -5.33 22.43 1.95
CA GLN A 227 -5.69 22.44 3.37
C GLN A 227 -4.46 22.67 4.27
N LYS A 228 -3.32 22.05 3.95
CA LYS A 228 -2.06 22.26 4.67
C LYS A 228 -1.62 23.74 4.63
N GLU A 229 -1.84 24.42 3.51
CA GLU A 229 -1.50 25.85 3.38
C GLU A 229 -2.52 26.79 4.06
N LYS A 230 -3.82 26.43 4.03
CA LYS A 230 -4.89 27.18 4.74
C LYS A 230 -4.91 26.95 6.25
N HIS A 231 -4.50 25.77 6.72
CA HIS A 231 -4.24 25.61 8.14
C HIS A 231 -3.07 26.51 8.48
N VAL A 232 -3.35 27.52 9.33
CA VAL A 232 -2.32 28.41 9.88
C VAL A 232 -1.21 27.51 10.38
N LYS A 233 -0.09 27.44 9.64
CA LYS A 233 1.09 26.69 10.08
C LYS A 233 1.42 27.23 11.44
N GLU A 234 1.44 26.37 12.44
CA GLU A 234 1.74 26.75 13.82
C GLU A 234 3.07 27.46 13.83
N LYS A 235 3.10 28.64 14.48
CA LYS A 235 4.27 29.47 14.48
C LYS A 235 5.38 28.79 15.28
N ASN A 236 6.57 28.74 14.73
CA ASN A 236 7.73 28.22 15.41
C ASN A 236 8.15 29.19 16.51
N GLU A 237 8.05 28.78 17.79
CA GLU A 237 8.49 29.55 18.94
C GLU A 237 9.95 29.27 19.32
N PHE A 238 10.60 28.29 18.72
CA PHE A 238 11.97 27.88 19.00
C PHE A 238 12.96 28.59 18.08
N VAL A 239 13.95 29.27 18.66
CA VAL A 239 14.98 29.96 17.89
C VAL A 239 16.24 29.12 17.83
N PHE A 240 16.61 28.67 16.64
CA PHE A 240 17.81 27.89 16.37
C PHE A 240 18.89 28.79 15.78
N ALA A 241 20.10 28.77 16.34
CA ALA A 241 21.22 29.52 15.83
C ALA A 241 21.66 29.03 14.42
N GLU A 242 22.09 29.99 13.59
CA GLU A 242 22.80 29.65 12.35
C GLU A 242 24.30 29.60 12.66
N ASP A 243 24.78 28.42 13.01
CA ASP A 243 26.18 28.15 13.31
C ASP A 243 26.65 26.83 12.66
N ASP A 244 27.96 26.56 12.75
CA ASP A 244 28.64 25.44 12.17
C ASP A 244 28.68 24.21 13.11
N PHE A 245 27.96 24.23 14.24
CA PHE A 245 28.03 23.18 15.26
C PHE A 245 27.80 21.77 14.71
N THR A 246 26.74 21.59 13.90
CA THR A 246 26.47 20.27 13.28
C THR A 246 27.49 19.88 12.24
N ASP A 247 28.09 20.83 11.54
CA ASP A 247 29.12 20.56 10.52
C ASP A 247 30.43 20.14 11.18
N GLU A 248 30.80 20.76 12.34
CA GLU A 248 31.93 20.31 13.17
C GLU A 248 31.73 18.90 13.72
N LEU A 249 30.51 18.50 14.08
CA LEU A 249 30.22 17.13 14.50
C LEU A 249 30.33 16.15 13.33
N ILE A 250 29.91 16.53 12.14
CA ILE A 250 30.04 15.69 10.94
C ILE A 250 31.50 15.43 10.58
N GLU A 251 32.37 16.42 10.71
CA GLU A 251 33.81 16.28 10.48
C GLU A 251 34.49 15.31 11.44
N GLN A 252 33.98 15.16 12.67
CA GLN A 252 34.48 14.26 13.69
C GLN A 252 33.95 12.83 13.54
N LEU A 253 33.02 12.54 12.62
CA LEU A 253 32.52 11.20 12.40
C LEU A 253 33.61 10.29 11.82
N PRO A 254 33.70 9.00 12.22
CA PRO A 254 34.68 8.03 11.69
C PRO A 254 34.37 7.60 10.25
N TYR A 255 33.35 8.15 9.61
CA TYR A 255 32.89 7.87 8.24
C TYR A 255 32.24 9.12 7.66
N GLU A 256 32.22 9.21 6.34
CA GLU A 256 31.54 10.27 5.62
C GLU A 256 30.05 9.98 5.51
N LEU A 257 29.21 11.01 5.71
CA LEU A 257 27.79 10.95 5.41
C LEU A 257 27.56 10.88 3.90
N THR A 258 26.59 10.08 3.48
CA THR A 258 26.17 10.05 2.08
C THR A 258 25.52 11.38 1.67
N ASN A 259 25.47 11.65 0.36
CA ASN A 259 24.83 12.90 -0.12
C ASN A 259 23.34 12.96 0.27
N ALA A 260 22.65 11.83 0.24
CA ALA A 260 21.25 11.74 0.66
C ALA A 260 21.08 12.03 2.16
N GLN A 261 22.00 11.57 3.02
CA GLN A 261 21.99 11.89 4.46
C GLN A 261 22.26 13.38 4.71
N LYS A 262 23.27 13.97 4.04
CA LYS A 262 23.58 15.41 4.11
C LYS A 262 22.38 16.24 3.67
N LYS A 263 21.73 15.87 2.57
CA LYS A 263 20.53 16.54 2.07
C LYS A 263 19.37 16.46 3.08
N ALA A 264 19.10 15.26 3.62
CA ALA A 264 18.04 15.07 4.60
C ALA A 264 18.28 15.89 5.87
N LEU A 265 19.53 15.96 6.35
CA LEU A 265 19.90 16.80 7.51
C LEU A 265 19.73 18.29 7.18
N ALA A 266 20.16 18.73 6.00
CA ALA A 266 19.99 20.12 5.57
C ALA A 266 18.51 20.52 5.48
N ASP A 267 17.64 19.61 4.97
CA ASP A 267 16.20 19.83 4.97
C ASP A 267 15.64 19.99 6.39
N VAL A 268 16.04 19.13 7.35
CA VAL A 268 15.65 19.21 8.76
C VAL A 268 16.14 20.53 9.38
N LYS A 269 17.41 20.88 9.20
CA LYS A 269 17.99 22.15 9.73
C LYS A 269 17.24 23.36 9.20
N ARG A 270 16.96 23.42 7.89
CA ARG A 270 16.21 24.51 7.27
C ARG A 270 14.82 24.65 7.87
N ASP A 271 14.09 23.53 8.01
CA ASP A 271 12.73 23.58 8.51
C ASP A 271 12.66 23.94 10.00
N MET A 272 13.60 23.44 10.84
CA MET A 272 13.69 23.83 12.26
C MET A 272 13.99 25.31 12.47
N ARG A 273 14.65 25.95 11.49
CA ARG A 273 14.97 27.40 11.49
C ARG A 273 13.92 28.24 10.78
N SER A 274 12.87 27.63 10.24
CA SER A 274 11.78 28.34 9.55
C SER A 274 10.83 29.03 10.55
N GLU A 275 9.98 29.94 10.06
CA GLU A 275 8.94 30.58 10.85
C GLU A 275 7.83 29.63 11.31
N THR A 276 7.77 28.43 10.77
CA THR A 276 6.71 27.46 11.03
C THR A 276 7.27 26.17 11.59
N VAL A 277 6.43 25.43 12.34
CA VAL A 277 6.79 24.14 12.92
C VAL A 277 7.08 23.11 11.84
N MET A 278 8.23 22.43 11.92
CA MET A 278 8.59 21.34 11.03
C MET A 278 7.67 20.14 11.23
N GLN A 279 7.14 19.60 10.13
CA GLN A 279 6.48 18.30 10.09
C GLN A 279 7.09 17.48 8.94
N ARG A 280 8.08 16.63 9.24
CA ARG A 280 8.88 15.96 8.20
C ARG A 280 8.99 14.45 8.40
N LEU A 281 8.93 13.72 7.28
CA LEU A 281 9.22 12.28 7.20
C LEU A 281 10.60 12.06 6.58
N ILE A 282 11.49 11.37 7.30
CA ILE A 282 12.70 10.78 6.71
C ILE A 282 12.43 9.33 6.36
N GLN A 283 12.45 9.04 5.08
CA GLN A 283 12.27 7.72 4.54
C GLN A 283 13.60 7.17 4.01
N GLY A 284 13.91 5.91 4.32
CA GLY A 284 15.11 5.26 3.80
C GLY A 284 15.11 3.78 4.14
N ASP A 285 15.88 3.02 3.38
CA ASP A 285 16.00 1.57 3.58
C ASP A 285 16.58 1.20 4.96
N VAL A 286 16.45 -0.06 5.35
CA VAL A 286 17.08 -0.59 6.57
C VAL A 286 18.61 -0.42 6.48
N GLY A 287 19.17 0.31 7.44
CA GLY A 287 20.61 0.59 7.48
C GLY A 287 21.07 1.72 6.54
N SER A 288 20.18 2.57 6.03
CA SER A 288 20.53 3.78 5.29
C SER A 288 21.08 4.92 6.17
N GLY A 289 21.12 4.71 7.50
CA GLY A 289 21.69 5.66 8.46
C GLY A 289 20.74 6.78 8.91
N LYS A 290 19.43 6.56 8.93
CA LYS A 290 18.46 7.52 9.50
C LYS A 290 18.78 7.93 10.92
N THR A 291 19.29 7.01 11.73
CA THR A 291 19.63 7.23 13.15
C THR A 291 20.68 8.32 13.38
N ILE A 292 21.69 8.43 12.47
CA ILE A 292 22.70 9.51 12.61
C ILE A 292 22.09 10.89 12.29
N VAL A 293 21.16 10.97 11.32
CA VAL A 293 20.46 12.23 11.04
C VAL A 293 19.61 12.66 12.24
N ALA A 294 18.91 11.70 12.87
CA ALA A 294 18.17 11.95 14.10
C ALA A 294 19.06 12.40 15.25
N PHE A 295 20.22 11.75 15.45
CA PHE A 295 21.18 12.15 16.47
C PHE A 295 21.67 13.58 16.26
N LEU A 296 22.09 13.94 15.05
CA LEU A 296 22.57 15.27 14.72
C LEU A 296 21.48 16.35 14.92
N ALA A 297 20.24 16.06 14.56
CA ALA A 297 19.10 16.95 14.80
C ALA A 297 18.83 17.14 16.32
N MET A 298 18.93 16.05 17.11
CA MET A 298 18.79 16.13 18.58
C MET A 298 19.97 16.86 19.22
N ALA A 299 21.18 16.69 18.70
CA ALA A 299 22.36 17.42 19.18
C ALA A 299 22.26 18.92 18.90
N ASP A 300 21.80 19.31 17.71
CA ASP A 300 21.51 20.71 17.34
C ASP A 300 20.43 21.30 18.26
N THR A 301 19.37 20.55 18.54
CA THR A 301 18.32 20.96 19.48
C THR A 301 18.87 21.19 20.89
N ALA A 302 19.70 20.29 21.40
CA ALA A 302 20.31 20.40 22.72
C ALA A 302 21.33 21.55 22.80
N HIS A 303 22.09 21.81 21.73
CA HIS A 303 23.03 22.93 21.60
C HIS A 303 22.29 24.26 21.70
N ASN A 304 21.10 24.36 21.13
CA ASN A 304 20.25 25.54 21.23
C ASN A 304 19.47 25.66 22.57
N GLY A 305 19.73 24.77 23.53
CA GLY A 305 19.16 24.84 24.87
C GLY A 305 17.78 24.20 25.03
N TYR A 306 17.33 23.44 24.04
CA TYR A 306 16.01 22.83 24.01
C TYR A 306 16.06 21.31 24.19
N GLN A 307 14.96 20.75 24.69
CA GLN A 307 14.79 19.28 24.79
C GLN A 307 14.39 18.68 23.45
N SER A 308 14.90 17.48 23.21
CA SER A 308 14.49 16.61 22.10
C SER A 308 14.11 15.23 22.63
N ALA A 309 13.09 14.59 22.02
CA ALA A 309 12.65 13.28 22.45
C ALA A 309 12.47 12.32 21.25
N ILE A 310 13.01 11.12 21.36
CA ILE A 310 12.83 10.05 20.38
C ILE A 310 12.04 8.88 20.96
N MET A 311 10.96 8.51 20.30
CA MET A 311 10.12 7.39 20.66
C MET A 311 10.44 6.17 19.77
N ALA A 312 10.90 5.09 20.40
CA ALA A 312 11.15 3.81 19.75
C ALA A 312 10.01 2.82 20.01
N PRO A 313 9.72 1.89 19.07
CA PRO A 313 8.63 0.93 19.20
C PRO A 313 8.85 -0.12 20.30
N THR A 314 10.08 -0.36 20.70
CA THR A 314 10.44 -1.35 21.72
C THR A 314 11.47 -0.85 22.69
N GLU A 315 11.49 -1.44 23.88
CA GLU A 315 12.46 -1.10 24.92
C GLU A 315 13.89 -1.46 24.53
N VAL A 316 14.10 -2.56 23.79
CA VAL A 316 15.41 -2.95 23.33
C VAL A 316 15.99 -1.90 22.39
N LEU A 317 15.18 -1.43 21.43
CA LEU A 317 15.60 -0.37 20.51
C LEU A 317 15.82 0.96 21.24
N ALA A 318 14.97 1.31 22.21
CA ALA A 318 15.16 2.49 23.02
C ALA A 318 16.49 2.46 23.80
N ARG A 319 16.86 1.29 24.38
CA ARG A 319 18.14 1.10 25.04
C ARG A 319 19.33 1.19 24.09
N GLN A 320 19.22 0.60 22.89
CA GLN A 320 20.27 0.72 21.86
C GLN A 320 20.48 2.16 21.42
N HIS A 321 19.41 2.95 21.21
CA HIS A 321 19.54 4.38 20.92
C HIS A 321 20.20 5.13 22.10
N TYR A 322 19.79 4.81 23.31
CA TYR A 322 20.36 5.42 24.52
C TYR A 322 21.87 5.17 24.61
N GLU A 323 22.31 3.92 24.52
CA GLU A 323 23.72 3.52 24.58
C GLU A 323 24.51 4.13 23.41
N SER A 324 23.96 4.11 22.20
CA SER A 324 24.59 4.69 21.01
C SER A 324 24.77 6.20 21.13
N TYR A 325 23.74 6.91 21.58
CA TYR A 325 23.80 8.37 21.71
C TYR A 325 24.70 8.80 22.86
N GLN A 326 24.72 8.04 23.96
CA GLN A 326 25.67 8.25 25.03
C GLN A 326 27.12 8.10 24.53
N SER A 327 27.41 7.03 23.81
CA SER A 327 28.74 6.82 23.22
C SER A 327 29.13 7.91 22.22
N MET A 328 28.19 8.38 21.40
CA MET A 328 28.46 9.49 20.47
C MET A 328 28.71 10.82 21.22
N CYS A 329 27.93 11.12 22.25
CA CYS A 329 28.16 12.32 23.05
C CYS A 329 29.53 12.27 23.74
N GLU A 330 29.95 11.12 24.28
CA GLU A 330 31.28 10.94 24.87
C GLU A 330 32.38 11.11 23.81
N GLN A 331 32.20 10.52 22.61
CA GLN A 331 33.15 10.64 21.49
C GLN A 331 33.34 12.08 21.02
N PHE A 332 32.26 12.88 20.95
CA PHE A 332 32.29 14.27 20.52
C PHE A 332 32.55 15.27 21.68
N GLY A 333 32.75 14.77 22.91
CA GLY A 333 32.93 15.63 24.07
C GLY A 333 31.71 16.50 24.44
N LEU A 334 30.51 16.03 24.05
CA LEU A 334 29.26 16.74 24.32
C LEU A 334 28.75 16.44 25.72
N HIS A 335 28.52 17.51 26.53
CA HIS A 335 27.96 17.39 27.88
C HIS A 335 26.44 17.55 27.89
N ILE A 336 25.73 16.72 27.09
CA ILE A 336 24.29 16.74 26.96
C ILE A 336 23.68 15.68 27.88
N PRO A 337 22.71 16.01 28.76
CA PRO A 337 22.01 15.04 29.56
C PRO A 337 21.19 14.10 28.68
N ILE A 338 21.39 12.77 28.83
CA ILE A 338 20.61 11.77 28.11
C ILE A 338 19.72 11.02 29.09
N VAL A 339 18.42 11.00 28.84
CA VAL A 339 17.41 10.40 29.72
C VAL A 339 16.72 9.24 29.03
N LEU A 340 16.73 8.06 29.68
CA LEU A 340 15.96 6.89 29.22
C LEU A 340 14.64 6.78 30.00
N LEU A 341 13.51 6.57 29.30
CA LEU A 341 12.20 6.35 29.92
C LEU A 341 11.46 5.23 29.21
N THR A 342 11.37 4.04 29.85
CA THR A 342 10.71 2.86 29.31
C THR A 342 9.67 2.25 30.30
N GLY A 343 8.79 1.39 29.75
CA GLY A 343 7.71 0.76 30.54
C GLY A 343 8.21 -0.17 31.64
N SER A 344 9.31 -0.94 31.43
CA SER A 344 9.84 -1.92 32.37
C SER A 344 10.70 -1.33 33.51
N MET A 345 11.02 -0.03 33.46
CA MET A 345 11.80 0.64 34.52
C MET A 345 11.08 0.57 35.87
N THR A 346 11.88 0.41 36.94
CA THR A 346 11.38 0.43 38.32
C THR A 346 10.78 1.81 38.66
N ALA A 347 9.87 1.85 39.65
CA ALA A 347 9.25 3.09 40.08
C ALA A 347 10.26 4.16 40.48
N LYS A 348 11.40 3.75 41.11
CA LYS A 348 12.50 4.65 41.47
C LYS A 348 13.20 5.23 40.25
N GLN A 349 13.46 4.40 39.24
CA GLN A 349 14.12 4.84 38.00
C GLN A 349 13.19 5.79 37.21
N LYS A 350 11.88 5.45 37.08
CA LYS A 350 10.90 6.33 36.42
C LYS A 350 10.79 7.68 37.11
N ARG A 351 10.75 7.70 38.46
CA ARG A 351 10.71 8.96 39.19
C ARG A 351 11.93 9.84 38.86
N ARG A 352 13.14 9.29 38.88
CA ARG A 352 14.36 10.01 38.49
C ARG A 352 14.32 10.50 37.05
N ALA A 353 13.80 9.71 36.13
CA ALA A 353 13.64 10.12 34.75
C ALA A 353 12.66 11.29 34.63
N TYR A 354 11.49 11.25 35.30
CA TYR A 354 10.54 12.35 35.31
C TYR A 354 11.14 13.63 35.92
N GLU A 355 11.85 13.52 37.06
CA GLU A 355 12.56 14.66 37.66
C GLU A 355 13.58 15.26 36.67
N ALA A 356 14.28 14.41 35.89
CA ALA A 356 15.24 14.87 34.88
C ALA A 356 14.58 15.60 33.70
N LEU A 357 13.36 15.20 33.29
CA LEU A 357 12.61 15.90 32.22
C LEU A 357 12.24 17.33 32.64
N GLU A 358 11.98 17.56 33.93
CA GLU A 358 11.59 18.86 34.45
C GLU A 358 12.80 19.76 34.75
N VAL A 359 13.99 19.18 34.98
CA VAL A 359 15.21 19.92 35.42
C VAL A 359 16.10 20.29 34.24
N TYR A 360 16.31 19.38 33.26
CA TYR A 360 17.26 19.59 32.18
C TYR A 360 16.58 20.18 30.94
N SER A 361 16.77 21.48 30.68
CA SER A 361 16.15 22.17 29.54
C SER A 361 16.68 21.75 28.16
N ASN A 362 17.82 21.07 28.09
CA ASN A 362 18.49 20.66 26.86
C ASN A 362 18.76 19.15 26.79
N ALA A 363 17.96 18.33 27.48
CA ALA A 363 18.15 16.88 27.49
C ALA A 363 17.75 16.23 26.17
N MET A 364 18.51 15.22 25.77
CA MET A 364 18.08 14.20 24.81
C MET A 364 17.30 13.09 25.53
N ILE A 365 16.06 12.90 25.17
CA ILE A 365 15.15 11.96 25.85
C ILE A 365 14.85 10.80 24.92
N ILE A 366 15.07 9.57 25.39
CA ILE A 366 14.90 8.37 24.60
C ILE A 366 13.94 7.45 25.35
N GLY A 367 12.92 6.92 24.65
CA GLY A 367 12.02 6.01 25.32
C GLY A 367 11.02 5.32 24.40
N THR A 368 10.02 4.71 25.03
CA THR A 368 8.89 4.06 24.35
C THR A 368 7.62 4.88 24.57
N HIS A 369 6.44 4.25 24.41
CA HIS A 369 5.16 4.88 24.72
C HIS A 369 5.06 5.49 26.14
N ALA A 370 6.03 5.25 27.03
CA ALA A 370 6.12 5.90 28.32
C ALA A 370 6.31 7.42 28.21
N LEU A 371 6.88 7.90 27.09
CA LEU A 371 7.09 9.32 26.79
C LEU A 371 5.78 10.11 26.61
N ILE A 372 4.71 9.45 26.17
CA ILE A 372 3.42 10.10 25.94
C ILE A 372 2.47 10.05 27.16
N GLN A 373 2.86 9.37 28.24
CA GLN A 373 2.04 9.29 29.45
C GLN A 373 1.89 10.66 30.13
N GLU A 374 0.78 10.91 30.81
CA GLU A 374 0.48 12.20 31.46
C GLU A 374 1.56 12.64 32.44
N LYS A 375 2.23 11.70 33.10
CA LYS A 375 3.31 11.96 34.07
C LYS A 375 4.61 12.45 33.43
N ALA A 376 4.79 12.31 32.14
CA ALA A 376 5.94 12.85 31.42
C ALA A 376 5.67 14.34 31.13
N ILE A 377 6.21 15.20 31.94
CA ILE A 377 6.14 16.66 31.83
C ILE A 377 7.49 17.14 31.32
N TYR A 378 7.49 17.87 30.23
CA TYR A 378 8.70 18.40 29.60
C TYR A 378 8.82 19.89 29.92
N GLN A 379 10.06 20.37 30.15
CA GLN A 379 10.31 21.75 30.43
C GLN A 379 10.28 22.61 29.16
N ASN A 380 10.90 22.12 28.08
CA ASN A 380 11.18 22.89 26.88
C ASN A 380 11.37 21.96 25.64
N LEU A 381 10.36 21.16 25.32
CA LEU A 381 10.42 20.16 24.26
C LEU A 381 10.24 20.81 22.89
N ALA A 382 11.32 20.91 22.11
CA ALA A 382 11.33 21.54 20.78
C ALA A 382 11.33 20.54 19.63
N LEU A 383 11.80 19.29 19.82
CA LEU A 383 11.87 18.28 18.78
C LEU A 383 11.34 16.94 19.27
N VAL A 384 10.41 16.38 18.51
CA VAL A 384 9.83 15.05 18.74
C VAL A 384 10.16 14.17 17.54
N ILE A 385 10.77 13.01 17.80
CA ILE A 385 11.11 12.02 16.77
C ILE A 385 10.35 10.74 17.02
N THR A 386 9.72 10.18 15.99
CA THR A 386 9.12 8.83 16.04
C THR A 386 9.86 7.90 15.09
N ASP A 387 10.39 6.79 15.63
CA ASP A 387 11.08 5.78 14.82
C ASP A 387 10.12 4.62 14.47
N GLU A 388 10.20 4.10 13.24
CA GLU A 388 9.35 3.01 12.73
C GLU A 388 7.83 3.32 12.81
N GLN A 389 7.40 4.42 12.21
CA GLN A 389 6.05 4.96 12.27
C GLN A 389 4.92 3.96 12.03
N HIS A 390 5.09 2.97 11.14
CA HIS A 390 4.05 2.00 10.81
C HIS A 390 3.54 1.18 12.02
N ARG A 391 4.24 1.26 13.17
CA ARG A 391 3.87 0.61 14.44
C ARG A 391 3.15 1.53 15.43
N PHE A 392 3.08 2.84 15.11
CA PHE A 392 2.39 3.84 15.93
C PHE A 392 1.14 4.35 15.22
N GLY A 393 0.01 4.45 15.93
CA GLY A 393 -1.19 5.09 15.40
C GLY A 393 -1.02 6.60 15.25
N VAL A 394 -1.76 7.23 14.32
CA VAL A 394 -1.81 8.69 14.13
C VAL A 394 -2.07 9.41 15.45
N ARG A 395 -3.02 8.94 16.26
CA ARG A 395 -3.35 9.49 17.58
C ARG A 395 -2.17 9.52 18.56
N GLN A 396 -1.26 8.55 18.52
CA GLN A 396 -0.09 8.53 19.41
C GLN A 396 0.92 9.59 19.02
N ARG A 397 1.09 9.87 17.73
CA ARG A 397 1.93 10.95 17.21
C ARG A 397 1.38 12.31 17.63
N GLU A 398 0.09 12.56 17.42
CA GLU A 398 -0.60 13.76 17.84
C GLU A 398 -0.49 13.98 19.37
N THR A 399 -0.70 12.91 20.16
CA THR A 399 -0.54 12.98 21.62
C THR A 399 0.90 13.31 22.01
N PHE A 400 1.89 12.83 21.26
CA PHE A 400 3.30 13.12 21.53
C PHE A 400 3.67 14.55 21.13
N ALA A 401 3.21 15.04 19.99
CA ALA A 401 3.35 16.43 19.59
C ALA A 401 2.68 17.38 20.59
N GLY A 402 1.52 17.02 21.12
CA GLY A 402 0.81 17.80 22.14
C GLY A 402 1.45 17.81 23.54
N LYS A 403 2.65 17.21 23.73
CA LYS A 403 3.39 17.26 25.00
C LYS A 403 4.27 18.50 25.19
N GLY A 404 4.55 19.22 24.12
CA GLY A 404 5.29 20.48 24.12
C GLY A 404 4.42 21.66 23.70
N THR A 405 5.03 22.84 23.60
CA THR A 405 4.42 24.01 22.98
C THR A 405 4.78 23.95 21.50
N GLU A 406 3.98 23.20 20.69
CA GLU A 406 4.15 23.07 19.23
C GLU A 406 5.58 22.62 18.82
N PRO A 407 6.05 21.43 19.25
CA PRO A 407 7.38 20.96 18.92
C PRO A 407 7.49 20.58 17.44
N HIS A 408 8.67 20.72 16.87
CA HIS A 408 9.00 20.14 15.57
C HIS A 408 8.80 18.62 15.58
N VAL A 409 8.18 18.07 14.53
CA VAL A 409 7.89 16.64 14.40
C VAL A 409 8.74 16.03 13.29
N LEU A 410 9.57 15.07 13.66
CA LEU A 410 10.35 14.26 12.71
C LEU A 410 9.93 12.81 12.79
N VAL A 411 9.51 12.26 11.67
CA VAL A 411 9.09 10.86 11.56
C VAL A 411 10.14 10.09 10.78
N MET A 412 10.49 8.90 11.25
CA MET A 412 11.41 8.00 10.52
C MET A 412 10.70 6.72 10.11
N SER A 413 10.91 6.29 8.86
CA SER A 413 10.40 5.01 8.36
C SER A 413 11.51 4.20 7.70
N ALA A 414 11.63 2.93 8.10
CA ALA A 414 12.51 1.97 7.47
C ALA A 414 11.81 1.15 6.37
N THR A 415 10.51 1.38 6.15
CA THR A 415 9.83 0.82 4.99
C THR A 415 10.09 1.70 3.78
N PRO A 416 10.80 1.24 2.76
CA PRO A 416 10.87 1.95 1.50
C PRO A 416 9.49 1.89 0.83
N ILE A 417 8.76 3.00 0.90
CA ILE A 417 7.49 3.17 0.20
C ILE A 417 7.80 3.98 -1.07
N PRO A 418 7.31 3.60 -2.24
CA PRO A 418 7.48 4.41 -3.43
C PRO A 418 7.08 5.87 -3.17
N ARG A 419 7.88 6.82 -3.67
CA ARG A 419 7.73 8.25 -3.38
C ARG A 419 6.31 8.76 -3.64
N THR A 420 5.68 8.30 -4.71
CA THR A 420 4.30 8.61 -5.08
C THR A 420 3.28 8.15 -4.04
N LEU A 421 3.47 6.96 -3.49
CA LEU A 421 2.60 6.42 -2.45
C LEU A 421 2.82 7.13 -1.10
N ALA A 422 4.05 7.54 -0.82
CA ALA A 422 4.37 8.28 0.40
C ALA A 422 3.65 9.63 0.45
N ILE A 423 3.48 10.32 -0.68
CA ILE A 423 2.72 11.58 -0.79
C ILE A 423 1.25 11.37 -0.41
N ILE A 424 0.65 10.24 -0.78
CA ILE A 424 -0.76 9.94 -0.46
C ILE A 424 -0.92 9.56 1.00
N ILE A 425 -0.01 8.72 1.53
CA ILE A 425 -0.14 8.21 2.90
C ILE A 425 0.25 9.26 3.95
N TYR A 426 1.19 10.13 3.61
CA TYR A 426 1.80 11.10 4.52
C TYR A 426 1.76 12.53 3.98
N GLY A 427 0.70 12.89 3.26
CA GLY A 427 0.61 14.20 2.60
C GLY A 427 0.62 15.41 3.54
N ASP A 428 0.43 15.15 4.84
CA ASP A 428 0.62 16.12 5.93
C ASP A 428 2.10 16.41 6.25
N LEU A 429 3.03 15.52 5.82
CA LEU A 429 4.46 15.62 6.11
C LEU A 429 5.28 16.02 4.88
N ASP A 430 6.32 16.78 5.07
CA ASP A 430 7.37 16.99 4.08
C ASP A 430 8.28 15.76 4.02
N ILE A 431 8.72 15.34 2.83
CA ILE A 431 9.40 14.05 2.65
C ILE A 431 10.86 14.26 2.26
N SER A 432 11.78 13.70 3.05
CA SER A 432 13.19 13.53 2.69
C SER A 432 13.51 12.06 2.52
N VAL A 433 14.13 11.69 1.39
CA VAL A 433 14.45 10.30 1.06
C VAL A 433 15.96 10.06 1.17
N ILE A 434 16.34 9.00 1.91
CA ILE A 434 17.71 8.49 1.97
C ILE A 434 17.76 7.19 1.15
N ASP A 435 18.07 7.32 -0.12
CA ASP A 435 18.12 6.24 -1.12
C ASP A 435 19.54 5.69 -1.33
N GLU A 436 20.54 6.23 -0.66
CA GLU A 436 21.92 5.78 -0.69
C GLU A 436 22.24 4.85 0.51
N VAL A 437 23.10 3.88 0.25
CA VAL A 437 23.62 2.96 1.28
C VAL A 437 25.05 3.36 1.61
N PRO A 438 25.48 3.40 2.91
CA PRO A 438 26.85 3.70 3.29
C PRO A 438 27.87 2.80 2.59
N ALA A 439 28.97 3.38 2.10
CA ALA A 439 29.95 2.76 1.19
C ALA A 439 30.63 1.47 1.71
N LYS A 440 30.71 1.28 3.03
CA LYS A 440 31.36 0.11 3.64
C LYS A 440 30.45 -1.12 3.76
N ARG A 441 29.15 -1.01 3.42
CA ARG A 441 28.20 -2.11 3.60
C ARG A 441 28.30 -3.10 2.44
N LEU A 442 28.60 -4.36 2.74
CA LEU A 442 28.62 -5.43 1.75
C LEU A 442 27.18 -5.82 1.34
N PRO A 443 26.92 -6.05 0.04
CA PRO A 443 25.60 -6.51 -0.40
C PRO A 443 25.33 -7.93 0.15
N ILE A 444 24.09 -8.14 0.62
CA ILE A 444 23.66 -9.44 1.13
C ILE A 444 23.53 -10.41 -0.04
N LYS A 445 24.12 -11.59 0.09
CA LYS A 445 23.98 -12.68 -0.89
C LYS A 445 22.67 -13.42 -0.64
N ASN A 446 21.78 -13.39 -1.62
CA ASN A 446 20.47 -13.99 -1.54
C ASN A 446 20.41 -15.32 -2.29
N CYS A 447 19.63 -16.29 -1.81
CA CYS A 447 19.25 -17.48 -2.56
C CYS A 447 17.81 -17.90 -2.25
N VAL A 448 17.11 -18.35 -3.28
CA VAL A 448 15.78 -18.96 -3.16
C VAL A 448 15.94 -20.46 -3.45
N VAL A 449 15.54 -21.28 -2.50
CA VAL A 449 15.78 -22.74 -2.51
C VAL A 449 14.48 -23.50 -2.20
N ASP A 450 14.42 -24.77 -2.57
CA ASP A 450 13.33 -25.65 -2.19
C ASP A 450 13.56 -26.32 -0.81
N ARG A 451 12.55 -27.02 -0.29
CA ARG A 451 12.63 -27.70 1.02
C ARG A 451 13.74 -28.74 1.10
N ARG A 452 14.19 -29.34 -0.02
CA ARG A 452 15.24 -30.35 -0.07
C ARG A 452 16.62 -29.76 0.21
N TYR A 453 16.75 -28.46 0.12
CA TYR A 453 18.01 -27.75 0.41
C TYR A 453 18.27 -27.57 1.91
N ARG A 454 17.29 -27.80 2.81
CA ARG A 454 17.42 -27.60 4.26
C ARG A 454 18.69 -28.21 4.88
N PRO A 455 19.05 -29.47 4.60
CA PRO A 455 20.27 -30.03 5.19
C PRO A 455 21.53 -29.23 4.82
N LYS A 456 21.62 -28.72 3.61
CA LYS A 456 22.72 -27.84 3.17
C LYS A 456 22.69 -26.49 3.87
N ALA A 457 21.48 -25.93 4.07
CA ALA A 457 21.30 -24.67 4.78
C ALA A 457 21.73 -24.82 6.26
N TYR A 458 21.40 -25.94 6.92
CA TYR A 458 21.80 -26.20 8.29
C TYR A 458 23.32 -26.39 8.42
N ALA A 459 23.95 -27.13 7.51
CA ALA A 459 25.40 -27.24 7.45
C ALA A 459 26.11 -25.90 7.22
N PHE A 460 25.49 -25.01 6.41
CA PHE A 460 25.99 -23.67 6.19
C PHE A 460 25.85 -22.80 7.44
N ILE A 461 24.72 -22.88 8.16
CA ILE A 461 24.51 -22.20 9.44
C ILE A 461 25.56 -22.68 10.46
N GLU A 462 25.81 -23.99 10.56
CA GLU A 462 26.85 -24.53 11.43
C GLU A 462 28.24 -23.96 11.07
N HIS A 463 28.58 -23.91 9.79
CA HIS A 463 29.86 -23.35 9.32
C HIS A 463 30.04 -21.89 9.78
N GLU A 464 29.03 -21.05 9.60
CA GLU A 464 29.05 -19.64 10.02
C GLU A 464 29.14 -19.49 11.56
N ILE A 465 28.46 -20.36 12.31
CA ILE A 465 28.54 -20.36 13.78
C ILE A 465 29.97 -20.77 14.24
N ARG A 466 30.59 -21.77 13.58
CA ARG A 466 31.98 -22.17 13.87
C ARG A 466 32.96 -21.05 13.52
N ALA A 467 32.63 -20.18 12.58
CA ALA A 467 33.40 -18.97 12.29
C ALA A 467 33.17 -17.83 13.31
N GLY A 468 32.30 -18.04 14.32
CA GLY A 468 32.02 -17.08 15.38
C GLY A 468 30.78 -16.21 15.13
N HIS A 469 30.03 -16.43 14.05
CA HIS A 469 28.85 -15.68 13.69
C HIS A 469 27.56 -16.25 14.26
N GLN A 470 26.44 -15.54 14.04
CA GLN A 470 25.11 -15.92 14.52
C GLN A 470 24.10 -16.00 13.37
N ALA A 471 23.01 -16.73 13.57
CA ALA A 471 21.98 -16.94 12.58
C ALA A 471 20.57 -16.68 13.11
N TYR A 472 19.73 -16.08 12.25
CA TYR A 472 18.28 -16.04 12.42
C TYR A 472 17.62 -17.13 11.59
N VAL A 473 16.60 -17.79 12.15
CA VAL A 473 15.71 -18.70 11.42
C VAL A 473 14.27 -18.22 11.66
N ILE A 474 13.60 -17.78 10.61
CA ILE A 474 12.26 -17.21 10.69
C ILE A 474 11.23 -18.20 10.19
N CYS A 475 10.21 -18.47 11.00
CA CYS A 475 9.08 -19.29 10.65
C CYS A 475 7.84 -18.42 10.41
N PRO A 476 6.96 -18.72 9.41
CA PRO A 476 5.75 -17.96 9.16
C PRO A 476 4.73 -18.14 10.29
N LEU A 477 3.88 -17.12 10.47
CA LEU A 477 2.67 -17.18 11.27
C LEU A 477 1.66 -18.15 10.63
N VAL A 478 0.96 -18.93 11.44
CA VAL A 478 -0.14 -19.80 10.98
C VAL A 478 -1.46 -19.15 11.39
N GLU A 479 -2.30 -18.80 10.44
CA GLU A 479 -3.49 -17.97 10.61
C GLU A 479 -4.62 -18.56 11.51
N GLU A 480 -4.55 -19.84 11.91
CA GLU A 480 -5.70 -20.52 12.54
C GLU A 480 -5.81 -20.39 14.06
N SER A 481 -4.75 -20.10 14.80
CA SER A 481 -4.81 -19.67 16.22
C SER A 481 -3.43 -19.24 16.75
N GLU A 482 -3.40 -18.30 17.71
CA GLU A 482 -2.17 -17.84 18.37
C GLU A 482 -1.42 -18.98 19.08
N ASN A 483 -2.11 -20.02 19.54
CA ASN A 483 -1.50 -21.19 20.18
C ASN A 483 -0.70 -22.05 19.19
N MET A 484 -1.13 -22.18 17.92
CA MET A 484 -0.43 -22.93 16.90
C MET A 484 0.90 -22.29 16.47
N GLU A 485 1.05 -20.96 16.61
CA GLU A 485 2.30 -20.25 16.31
C GLU A 485 3.44 -20.66 17.23
N ALA A 486 3.17 -20.68 18.54
CA ALA A 486 4.14 -21.05 19.56
C ALA A 486 4.58 -22.52 19.43
N GLU A 487 3.66 -23.40 19.09
CA GLU A 487 3.93 -24.81 18.85
C GLU A 487 4.81 -25.00 17.61
N ASN A 488 4.51 -24.34 16.49
CA ASN A 488 5.26 -24.45 15.24
C ASN A 488 6.73 -24.00 15.37
N VAL A 489 6.98 -22.86 16.02
CA VAL A 489 8.34 -22.34 16.22
C VAL A 489 9.10 -23.22 17.20
N THR A 490 8.46 -23.67 18.28
CA THR A 490 9.05 -24.54 19.27
C THR A 490 9.39 -25.92 18.70
N ASP A 491 8.49 -26.49 17.89
CA ASP A 491 8.73 -27.78 17.24
C ASP A 491 9.79 -27.69 16.13
N TYR A 492 9.83 -26.54 15.44
CA TYR A 492 10.93 -26.30 14.49
C TYR A 492 12.29 -26.22 15.23
N ALA A 493 12.34 -25.50 16.35
CA ALA A 493 13.54 -25.41 17.16
C ALA A 493 13.98 -26.77 17.76
N LYS A 494 13.04 -27.64 18.12
CA LYS A 494 13.37 -29.02 18.55
C LYS A 494 14.04 -29.82 17.42
N ARG A 495 13.42 -29.81 16.23
CA ARG A 495 14.01 -30.48 15.04
C ARG A 495 15.38 -29.91 14.69
N LEU A 496 15.54 -28.58 14.76
CA LEU A 496 16.83 -27.95 14.46
C LEU A 496 17.92 -28.36 15.48
N ARG A 497 17.57 -28.63 16.76
CA ARG A 497 18.50 -29.16 17.78
C ARG A 497 18.93 -30.59 17.50
N GLU A 498 18.13 -31.38 16.78
CA GLU A 498 18.50 -32.74 16.36
C GLU A 498 19.46 -32.73 15.16
N GLU A 499 19.38 -31.68 14.33
CA GLU A 499 20.18 -31.54 13.11
C GLU A 499 21.53 -30.80 13.33
N LEU A 500 21.60 -29.91 14.33
CA LEU A 500 22.79 -29.14 14.64
C LEU A 500 23.55 -29.74 15.82
N PRO A 501 24.88 -29.57 15.89
CA PRO A 501 25.69 -30.03 17.03
C PRO A 501 25.17 -29.50 18.37
N GLY A 502 25.23 -30.34 19.42
CA GLY A 502 24.63 -30.04 20.72
C GLY A 502 25.29 -28.91 21.51
N ASP A 503 26.43 -28.41 21.08
CA ASP A 503 27.13 -27.24 21.64
C ASP A 503 26.58 -25.91 21.12
N ILE A 504 25.74 -25.93 20.08
CA ILE A 504 25.09 -24.72 19.53
C ILE A 504 23.82 -24.40 20.33
N VAL A 505 23.82 -23.24 20.96
CA VAL A 505 22.68 -22.78 21.76
C VAL A 505 21.62 -22.16 20.85
N ILE A 506 20.41 -22.75 20.87
CA ILE A 506 19.28 -22.31 20.07
C ILE A 506 18.25 -21.65 20.98
N GLY A 507 18.02 -20.35 20.76
CA GLY A 507 16.96 -19.56 21.39
C GLY A 507 15.66 -19.63 20.60
N VAL A 508 14.53 -19.45 21.27
CA VAL A 508 13.19 -19.39 20.67
C VAL A 508 12.51 -18.11 21.06
N LEU A 509 11.92 -17.39 20.07
CA LEU A 509 11.23 -16.13 20.27
C LEU A 509 9.91 -16.10 19.49
N HIS A 510 8.78 -15.88 20.20
CA HIS A 510 7.47 -15.80 19.54
C HIS A 510 6.52 -14.78 20.22
N GLY A 511 5.42 -14.45 19.55
CA GLY A 511 4.49 -13.39 19.96
C GLY A 511 3.93 -13.51 21.37
N GLN A 512 3.62 -14.73 21.82
CA GLN A 512 2.97 -15.01 23.11
C GLN A 512 3.88 -14.87 24.33
N MET A 513 5.19 -14.76 24.16
CA MET A 513 6.11 -14.60 25.29
C MET A 513 5.90 -13.24 25.98
N LYS A 514 6.04 -13.23 27.30
CA LYS A 514 6.03 -11.98 28.07
C LYS A 514 7.21 -11.08 27.65
N ALA A 515 7.00 -9.76 27.71
CA ALA A 515 8.01 -8.78 27.29
C ALA A 515 9.38 -9.00 27.96
N GLU A 516 9.38 -9.31 29.26
CA GLU A 516 10.63 -9.58 30.01
C GLU A 516 11.38 -10.80 29.45
N GLN A 517 10.68 -11.85 29.06
CA GLN A 517 11.29 -13.06 28.49
C GLN A 517 11.83 -12.76 27.09
N LYS A 518 11.10 -12.00 26.27
CA LYS A 518 11.56 -11.56 24.94
C LYS A 518 12.85 -10.75 25.06
N ASN A 519 12.87 -9.78 25.96
CA ASN A 519 14.02 -8.93 26.21
C ASN A 519 15.24 -9.75 26.65
N LYS A 520 15.05 -10.69 27.60
CA LYS A 520 16.13 -11.57 28.09
C LYS A 520 16.74 -12.42 26.96
N ILE A 521 15.91 -13.02 26.10
CA ILE A 521 16.41 -13.83 24.96
C ILE A 521 17.14 -12.95 23.96
N MET A 522 16.63 -11.76 23.67
CA MET A 522 17.30 -10.83 22.77
C MET A 522 18.64 -10.35 23.35
N ASP A 523 18.71 -10.03 24.63
CA ASP A 523 19.96 -9.64 25.31
C ASP A 523 21.00 -10.79 25.24
N GLN A 524 20.58 -12.03 25.45
CA GLN A 524 21.45 -13.21 25.32
C GLN A 524 21.94 -13.41 23.88
N PHE A 525 21.07 -13.15 22.89
CA PHE A 525 21.45 -13.22 21.48
C PHE A 525 22.42 -12.10 21.10
N VAL A 526 22.20 -10.87 21.53
CA VAL A 526 23.13 -9.76 21.32
C VAL A 526 24.50 -10.03 21.91
N LYS A 527 24.55 -10.68 23.09
CA LYS A 527 25.80 -11.07 23.79
C LYS A 527 26.46 -12.33 23.22
N ASN A 528 25.92 -12.91 22.16
CA ASN A 528 26.38 -14.18 21.56
C ASN A 528 26.33 -15.41 22.53
N GLU A 529 25.46 -15.33 23.56
CA GLU A 529 25.15 -16.49 24.41
C GLU A 529 24.22 -17.49 23.70
N ILE A 530 23.46 -17.00 22.72
CA ILE A 530 22.63 -17.77 21.79
C ILE A 530 23.21 -17.59 20.39
N GLN A 531 23.50 -18.68 19.66
CA GLN A 531 24.06 -18.64 18.32
C GLN A 531 23.02 -18.70 17.23
N VAL A 532 21.90 -19.38 17.47
CA VAL A 532 20.75 -19.44 16.51
C VAL A 532 19.49 -18.97 17.20
N LEU A 533 18.84 -17.98 16.62
CA LEU A 533 17.55 -17.49 17.08
C LEU A 533 16.44 -17.94 16.14
N VAL A 534 15.60 -18.89 16.59
CA VAL A 534 14.40 -19.32 15.87
C VAL A 534 13.22 -18.45 16.29
N SER A 535 12.59 -17.77 15.35
CA SER A 535 11.55 -16.79 15.69
C SER A 535 10.42 -16.75 14.66
N THR A 536 9.28 -16.19 15.08
CA THR A 536 8.26 -15.64 14.16
C THR A 536 8.70 -14.24 13.68
N THR A 537 7.81 -13.51 13.01
CA THR A 537 8.03 -12.13 12.54
C THR A 537 8.34 -11.12 13.65
N VAL A 538 8.27 -11.50 14.92
CA VAL A 538 8.58 -10.62 16.07
C VAL A 538 9.99 -10.03 16.01
N VAL A 539 10.92 -10.64 15.26
CA VAL A 539 12.29 -10.11 15.00
C VAL A 539 12.30 -8.89 14.06
N GLU A 540 11.18 -8.54 13.43
CA GLU A 540 11.09 -7.29 12.63
C GLU A 540 11.41 -6.02 13.44
N VAL A 541 11.45 -6.12 14.76
CA VAL A 541 11.76 -5.01 15.66
C VAL A 541 13.25 -4.71 15.66
N GLY A 542 13.63 -3.57 15.21
CA GLY A 542 14.87 -2.81 15.03
C GLY A 542 16.18 -3.19 15.76
N VAL A 543 16.29 -4.32 16.44
CA VAL A 543 17.48 -4.70 17.19
C VAL A 543 18.67 -4.93 16.25
N ASN A 544 19.77 -4.23 16.54
CA ASN A 544 21.01 -4.36 15.81
C ASN A 544 21.87 -5.50 16.41
N VAL A 545 22.17 -6.53 15.61
CA VAL A 545 23.09 -7.61 15.97
C VAL A 545 24.13 -7.74 14.85
N PRO A 546 25.25 -6.99 14.92
CA PRO A 546 26.26 -6.95 13.85
C PRO A 546 26.86 -8.31 13.52
N ASN A 547 26.93 -9.21 14.53
CA ASN A 547 27.49 -10.54 14.41
C ASN A 547 26.58 -11.57 13.70
N ALA A 548 25.31 -11.24 13.46
CA ALA A 548 24.38 -12.11 12.74
C ALA A 548 24.60 -11.98 11.22
N THR A 549 25.14 -13.04 10.61
CA THR A 549 25.46 -13.09 9.17
C THR A 549 24.47 -13.90 8.35
N VAL A 550 23.70 -14.80 8.96
CA VAL A 550 22.74 -15.66 8.24
C VAL A 550 21.31 -15.35 8.63
N MET A 551 20.47 -15.12 7.62
CA MET A 551 19.02 -15.07 7.72
C MET A 551 18.43 -16.22 6.92
N MET A 552 17.82 -17.20 7.58
CA MET A 552 17.06 -18.27 6.93
C MET A 552 15.57 -18.03 7.15
N ILE A 553 14.76 -18.05 6.06
CA ILE A 553 13.31 -17.80 6.13
C ILE A 553 12.58 -19.02 5.58
N GLU A 554 11.84 -19.68 6.44
CA GLU A 554 11.02 -20.84 6.09
C GLU A 554 9.69 -20.43 5.46
N ASN A 555 9.25 -21.20 4.46
CA ASN A 555 8.03 -20.94 3.70
C ASN A 555 7.94 -19.46 3.26
N ALA A 556 9.00 -18.97 2.65
CA ALA A 556 9.17 -17.56 2.28
C ALA A 556 8.02 -17.03 1.39
N GLU A 557 7.33 -17.91 0.65
CA GLU A 557 6.18 -17.56 -0.17
C GLU A 557 4.97 -17.03 0.62
N ARG A 558 4.93 -17.26 1.93
CA ARG A 558 3.85 -16.77 2.80
C ARG A 558 4.04 -15.33 3.27
N PHE A 559 5.24 -14.79 3.12
CA PHE A 559 5.55 -13.42 3.54
C PHE A 559 5.36 -12.43 2.40
N GLY A 560 5.06 -11.19 2.72
CA GLY A 560 5.13 -10.08 1.78
C GLY A 560 6.57 -9.74 1.38
N LEU A 561 6.78 -9.22 0.16
CA LEU A 561 8.15 -8.85 -0.28
C LEU A 561 8.76 -7.76 0.60
N ALA A 562 7.98 -6.75 1.00
CA ALA A 562 8.42 -5.72 1.93
C ALA A 562 8.84 -6.31 3.29
N GLN A 563 8.09 -7.28 3.80
CA GLN A 563 8.38 -7.98 5.04
C GLN A 563 9.65 -8.83 4.93
N LEU A 564 9.80 -9.58 3.83
CA LEU A 564 11.03 -10.33 3.55
C LEU A 564 12.24 -9.41 3.44
N HIS A 565 12.07 -8.24 2.83
CA HIS A 565 13.13 -7.23 2.73
C HIS A 565 13.54 -6.70 4.11
N GLN A 566 12.58 -6.40 4.98
CA GLN A 566 12.85 -5.97 6.37
C GLN A 566 13.56 -7.05 7.18
N LEU A 567 13.12 -8.32 7.07
CA LEU A 567 13.78 -9.45 7.71
C LEU A 567 15.21 -9.62 7.20
N ARG A 568 15.42 -9.58 5.87
CA ARG A 568 16.76 -9.61 5.27
C ARG A 568 17.66 -8.51 5.81
N GLY A 569 17.13 -7.30 6.00
CA GLY A 569 17.85 -6.14 6.54
C GLY A 569 18.31 -6.30 8.01
N ARG A 570 17.92 -7.40 8.70
CA ARG A 570 18.42 -7.71 10.06
C ARG A 570 19.83 -8.28 10.07
N VAL A 571 20.30 -8.77 8.93
CA VAL A 571 21.71 -9.17 8.72
C VAL A 571 22.43 -8.16 7.83
N GLY A 572 23.75 -8.27 7.69
CA GLY A 572 24.54 -7.32 6.89
C GLY A 572 24.75 -5.98 7.58
N ARG A 573 24.85 -5.97 8.90
CA ARG A 573 25.09 -4.76 9.71
C ARG A 573 26.51 -4.70 10.29
N GLY A 574 27.29 -5.74 10.10
CA GLY A 574 28.71 -5.83 10.42
C GLY A 574 29.59 -5.83 9.16
N ASP A 575 30.89 -6.03 9.36
CA ASP A 575 31.89 -6.04 8.28
C ASP A 575 31.95 -7.39 7.55
N ALA A 576 31.33 -8.44 8.10
CA ALA A 576 31.28 -9.78 7.52
C ALA A 576 30.23 -9.92 6.40
N GLN A 577 30.54 -10.76 5.41
CA GLN A 577 29.58 -11.10 4.36
C GLN A 577 28.36 -11.77 4.97
N SER A 578 27.16 -11.29 4.60
CA SER A 578 25.90 -11.83 5.08
C SER A 578 25.09 -12.51 3.98
N TYR A 579 24.24 -13.44 4.40
CA TYR A 579 23.51 -14.36 3.54
C TYR A 579 22.02 -14.40 3.92
N CYS A 580 21.14 -14.45 2.92
CA CYS A 580 19.71 -14.64 3.12
C CYS A 580 19.24 -15.86 2.32
N ILE A 581 18.78 -16.91 3.02
CA ILE A 581 18.30 -18.16 2.47
C ILE A 581 16.79 -18.19 2.57
N MET A 582 16.09 -18.11 1.44
CA MET A 582 14.62 -18.14 1.38
C MET A 582 14.16 -19.52 0.93
N VAL A 583 13.52 -20.27 1.82
CA VAL A 583 12.99 -21.61 1.53
C VAL A 583 11.57 -21.46 0.97
N ASN A 584 11.40 -21.77 -0.29
CA ASN A 584 10.09 -21.80 -0.96
C ASN A 584 9.48 -23.21 -0.81
N ALA A 585 8.28 -23.26 -0.25
CA ALA A 585 7.56 -24.51 -0.06
C ALA A 585 6.45 -24.74 -1.11
N SER A 586 6.21 -23.76 -1.98
CA SER A 586 5.18 -23.79 -3.03
C SER A 586 5.79 -24.13 -4.39
N ASP A 587 5.10 -25.00 -5.13
CA ASP A 587 5.44 -25.31 -6.53
C ASP A 587 4.87 -24.28 -7.54
N SER A 588 4.24 -23.22 -7.05
CA SER A 588 3.63 -22.18 -7.88
C SER A 588 4.68 -21.33 -8.60
N LYS A 589 4.54 -21.20 -9.92
CA LYS A 589 5.39 -20.32 -10.73
C LYS A 589 5.32 -18.84 -10.29
N ASN A 590 4.18 -18.42 -9.75
CA ASN A 590 3.99 -17.05 -9.27
C ASN A 590 4.78 -16.80 -7.97
N SER A 591 4.79 -17.76 -7.03
CA SER A 591 5.59 -17.68 -5.82
C SER A 591 7.08 -17.54 -6.14
N MET A 592 7.57 -18.34 -7.10
CA MET A 592 8.97 -18.29 -7.51
C MET A 592 9.34 -16.94 -8.16
N LYS A 593 8.49 -16.42 -9.08
CA LYS A 593 8.69 -15.11 -9.69
C LYS A 593 8.77 -13.99 -8.65
N ARG A 594 7.91 -14.05 -7.62
CA ARG A 594 7.87 -13.08 -6.55
C ARG A 594 9.16 -13.10 -5.72
N LEU A 595 9.60 -14.27 -5.28
CA LEU A 595 10.83 -14.42 -4.51
C LEU A 595 12.10 -14.09 -5.33
N ASP A 596 12.07 -14.27 -6.65
CA ASP A 596 13.17 -13.94 -7.55
C ASP A 596 13.46 -12.43 -7.62
N ILE A 597 12.50 -11.58 -7.32
CA ILE A 597 12.71 -10.13 -7.19
C ILE A 597 13.71 -9.83 -6.06
N LEU A 598 13.51 -10.45 -4.89
CA LEU A 598 14.42 -10.32 -3.75
C LEU A 598 15.80 -10.94 -4.03
N ASN A 599 15.84 -12.00 -4.82
CA ASN A 599 17.07 -12.63 -5.23
C ASN A 599 17.94 -11.73 -6.11
N LYS A 600 17.29 -10.92 -6.97
CA LYS A 600 17.95 -10.06 -7.96
C LYS A 600 18.26 -8.65 -7.46
N SER A 601 17.63 -8.18 -6.38
CA SER A 601 17.78 -6.80 -5.91
C SER A 601 17.94 -6.73 -4.39
N ASN A 602 18.88 -5.87 -3.97
CA ASN A 602 19.02 -5.44 -2.58
C ASN A 602 18.39 -4.06 -2.32
N ASP A 603 17.93 -3.38 -3.35
CA ASP A 603 17.28 -2.06 -3.27
C ASP A 603 15.83 -2.21 -2.79
N GLY A 604 15.55 -1.65 -1.60
CA GLY A 604 14.25 -1.72 -0.96
C GLY A 604 13.16 -0.96 -1.71
N PHE A 605 13.48 0.19 -2.33
CA PHE A 605 12.50 0.97 -3.11
C PHE A 605 12.09 0.23 -4.38
N LYS A 606 13.06 -0.43 -5.05
CA LYS A 606 12.76 -1.27 -6.20
C LYS A 606 11.92 -2.49 -5.83
N ILE A 607 12.25 -3.15 -4.72
CA ILE A 607 11.49 -4.31 -4.22
C ILE A 607 10.07 -3.90 -3.85
N ALA A 608 9.89 -2.77 -3.17
CA ALA A 608 8.58 -2.25 -2.81
C ALA A 608 7.75 -1.91 -4.05
N SER A 609 8.35 -1.31 -5.07
CA SER A 609 7.67 -1.01 -6.35
C SER A 609 7.23 -2.28 -7.08
N GLU A 610 8.05 -3.34 -7.07
CA GLU A 610 7.70 -4.61 -7.69
C GLU A 610 6.67 -5.42 -6.87
N ASP A 611 6.76 -5.41 -5.52
CA ASP A 611 5.73 -6.00 -4.64
C ASP A 611 4.36 -5.39 -4.91
N LEU A 612 4.37 -4.09 -5.07
CA LEU A 612 3.23 -3.27 -5.38
C LEU A 612 2.55 -3.69 -6.69
N LYS A 613 3.32 -3.87 -7.76
CA LYS A 613 2.82 -4.34 -9.07
C LYS A 613 2.24 -5.75 -9.03
N LEU A 614 2.74 -6.61 -8.15
CA LEU A 614 2.33 -8.02 -8.07
C LEU A 614 1.09 -8.28 -7.22
N ARG A 615 0.84 -7.46 -6.19
CA ARG A 615 -0.27 -7.68 -5.25
C ARG A 615 -1.61 -7.17 -5.78
N GLY A 616 -1.59 -6.14 -6.63
CA GLY A 616 -2.82 -5.44 -6.99
C GLY A 616 -3.42 -4.62 -5.82
N PRO A 617 -4.49 -3.88 -6.04
CA PRO A 617 -4.98 -2.83 -5.13
C PRO A 617 -5.59 -3.31 -3.80
N GLY A 618 -5.83 -4.61 -3.62
CA GLY A 618 -6.66 -5.12 -2.53
C GLY A 618 -5.98 -5.31 -1.16
N ASP A 619 -4.68 -5.60 -1.12
CA ASP A 619 -4.05 -6.20 0.06
C ASP A 619 -3.12 -5.28 0.86
N PHE A 620 -2.76 -4.10 0.35
CA PHE A 620 -1.79 -3.21 1.01
C PHE A 620 -2.40 -2.30 2.07
N PHE A 621 -3.66 -2.00 1.91
CA PHE A 621 -4.39 -1.26 2.92
C PHE A 621 -5.06 -2.22 3.91
N GLY A 622 -4.32 -2.66 4.93
CA GLY A 622 -4.91 -2.95 6.24
C GLY A 622 -5.64 -1.72 6.80
N ILE A 623 -5.93 -0.75 5.98
CA ILE A 623 -6.65 0.53 6.16
C ILE A 623 -8.18 0.31 6.18
N ARG A 624 -8.64 -0.90 6.44
CA ARG A 624 -10.01 -1.08 6.93
C ARG A 624 -10.22 -0.52 8.34
N GLN A 625 -9.20 0.14 8.94
CA GLN A 625 -9.26 0.63 10.33
C GLN A 625 -9.16 2.15 10.50
N SER A 626 -8.99 2.94 9.44
CA SER A 626 -9.09 4.41 9.55
C SER A 626 -9.60 4.98 8.24
N GLY A 627 -10.86 5.46 8.24
CA GLY A 627 -11.51 6.45 7.34
C GLY A 627 -10.93 6.57 5.93
N GLU A 628 -11.15 5.60 5.12
CA GLU A 628 -11.49 5.47 3.71
C GLU A 628 -11.03 6.57 2.75
N MET A 629 -9.91 6.32 2.06
CA MET A 629 -9.73 6.84 0.71
C MET A 629 -10.12 5.76 -0.31
N GLN A 630 -11.26 5.87 -0.93
CA GLN A 630 -11.66 5.04 -2.07
C GLN A 630 -11.67 5.89 -3.33
N PHE A 631 -10.66 5.69 -4.19
CA PHE A 631 -10.73 6.16 -5.57
C PHE A 631 -11.75 5.32 -6.34
N LEU A 632 -12.47 5.95 -7.25
CA LEU A 632 -13.52 5.28 -8.04
C LEU A 632 -12.94 4.50 -9.22
N LEU A 633 -11.91 5.06 -9.88
CA LEU A 633 -11.24 4.52 -11.06
C LEU A 633 -9.74 4.37 -10.88
N ALA A 634 -9.12 5.27 -10.13
CA ALA A 634 -7.67 5.33 -10.01
C ALA A 634 -7.15 4.17 -9.17
N ASP A 635 -6.12 3.54 -9.69
CA ASP A 635 -5.34 2.52 -9.00
C ASP A 635 -3.93 3.07 -8.77
N ILE A 636 -3.59 3.32 -7.51
CA ILE A 636 -2.31 3.93 -7.12
C ILE A 636 -1.10 3.20 -7.73
N TYR A 637 -1.26 1.94 -8.08
CA TYR A 637 -0.18 1.06 -8.55
C TYR A 637 -0.12 0.97 -10.06
N GLN A 638 -1.27 0.74 -10.69
CA GLN A 638 -1.35 0.65 -12.15
C GLN A 638 -1.18 2.03 -12.78
N ASP A 639 -1.66 3.07 -12.09
CA ASP A 639 -1.64 4.44 -12.56
C ASP A 639 -0.54 5.30 -11.90
N ALA A 640 0.54 4.68 -11.38
CA ALA A 640 1.61 5.38 -10.66
C ALA A 640 2.27 6.52 -11.45
N SER A 641 2.36 6.39 -12.78
CA SER A 641 2.87 7.45 -13.65
C SER A 641 1.92 8.65 -13.74
N VAL A 642 0.62 8.41 -13.74
CA VAL A 642 -0.40 9.47 -13.73
C VAL A 642 -0.43 10.17 -12.36
N LEU A 643 -0.29 9.40 -11.28
CA LEU A 643 -0.17 9.93 -9.93
C LEU A 643 1.04 10.87 -9.79
N GLN A 644 2.20 10.48 -10.34
CA GLN A 644 3.39 11.31 -10.32
C GLN A 644 3.16 12.62 -11.10
N GLN A 645 2.60 12.54 -12.30
CA GLN A 645 2.26 13.71 -13.12
C GLN A 645 1.30 14.66 -12.39
N ALA A 646 0.27 14.11 -11.74
CA ALA A 646 -0.68 14.91 -10.94
C ALA A 646 0.00 15.58 -9.75
N SER A 647 0.92 14.89 -9.07
CA SER A 647 1.66 15.43 -7.92
C SER A 647 2.61 16.57 -8.32
N GLU A 648 3.35 16.39 -9.42
CA GLU A 648 4.26 17.42 -9.96
C GLU A 648 3.45 18.66 -10.38
N GLU A 649 2.30 18.47 -11.03
CA GLU A 649 1.43 19.56 -11.46
C GLU A 649 0.83 20.34 -10.30
N VAL A 650 0.41 19.68 -9.22
CA VAL A 650 -0.08 20.35 -8.02
C VAL A 650 1.03 21.19 -7.37
N GLN A 651 2.26 20.69 -7.33
CA GLN A 651 3.39 21.45 -6.80
C GLN A 651 3.69 22.69 -7.64
N ASP A 652 3.72 22.56 -8.98
CA ASP A 652 3.93 23.67 -9.90
C ASP A 652 2.81 24.72 -9.76
N LEU A 653 1.56 24.27 -9.68
CA LEU A 653 0.38 25.13 -9.54
C LEU A 653 0.41 25.93 -8.22
N LEU A 654 0.63 25.27 -7.10
CA LEU A 654 0.66 25.95 -5.79
C LEU A 654 1.91 26.83 -5.59
N ALA A 655 3.01 26.53 -6.30
CA ALA A 655 4.18 27.41 -6.31
C ALA A 655 3.92 28.73 -7.06
N THR A 656 3.05 28.73 -8.07
CA THR A 656 2.70 29.90 -8.90
C THR A 656 1.46 30.64 -8.37
N ASP A 657 0.42 29.90 -7.98
CA ASP A 657 -0.85 30.46 -7.48
C ASP A 657 -1.32 29.68 -6.22
N PRO A 658 -0.74 29.97 -5.04
CA PRO A 658 -1.04 29.25 -3.79
C PRO A 658 -2.52 29.34 -3.38
N GLU A 659 -3.21 30.44 -3.71
CA GLU A 659 -4.59 30.68 -3.33
C GLU A 659 -5.59 30.34 -4.44
N LEU A 660 -5.13 29.88 -5.61
CA LEU A 660 -5.93 29.58 -6.80
C LEU A 660 -6.80 30.76 -7.24
N CYS A 661 -6.24 31.97 -7.16
CA CYS A 661 -6.93 33.23 -7.46
C CYS A 661 -6.77 33.71 -8.92
N GLU A 662 -5.86 33.14 -9.69
CA GLU A 662 -5.68 33.47 -11.10
C GLU A 662 -6.95 33.10 -11.90
N GLU A 663 -7.29 33.89 -12.91
CA GLU A 663 -8.52 33.75 -13.72
C GLU A 663 -8.71 32.33 -14.28
N GLU A 664 -7.62 31.68 -14.67
CA GLU A 664 -7.63 30.30 -15.17
C GLU A 664 -7.95 29.26 -14.08
N ASN A 665 -7.68 29.56 -12.80
CA ASN A 665 -7.80 28.64 -11.67
C ASN A 665 -9.10 28.83 -10.86
N ILE A 666 -9.91 29.87 -11.12
CA ILE A 666 -11.15 30.16 -10.39
C ILE A 666 -12.12 28.97 -10.41
N ASN A 667 -12.26 28.32 -11.55
CA ASN A 667 -13.14 27.15 -11.68
C ASN A 667 -12.65 25.96 -10.84
N LEU A 668 -11.35 25.78 -10.78
CA LEU A 668 -10.71 24.76 -9.95
C LEU A 668 -10.89 25.05 -8.47
N GLN A 669 -10.71 26.30 -8.04
CA GLN A 669 -10.95 26.74 -6.67
C GLN A 669 -12.39 26.46 -6.22
N HIS A 670 -13.37 26.86 -7.04
CA HIS A 670 -14.79 26.61 -6.74
C HIS A 670 -15.12 25.10 -6.69
N TYR A 671 -14.55 24.31 -7.59
CA TYR A 671 -14.76 22.86 -7.59
C TYR A 671 -14.12 22.20 -6.35
N LEU A 672 -12.97 22.69 -5.93
CA LEU A 672 -12.29 22.22 -4.73
C LEU A 672 -13.10 22.47 -3.46
N GLU A 673 -13.79 23.59 -3.34
CA GLU A 673 -14.69 23.88 -2.23
C GLU A 673 -15.86 22.88 -2.17
N ILE A 674 -16.47 22.57 -3.32
CA ILE A 674 -17.54 21.56 -3.42
C ILE A 674 -16.98 20.16 -3.04
N PHE A 675 -15.78 19.85 -3.49
CA PHE A 675 -15.12 18.58 -3.18
C PHE A 675 -14.87 18.40 -1.68
N PHE A 676 -14.50 19.48 -0.96
CA PHE A 676 -14.36 19.45 0.49
C PHE A 676 -15.68 19.25 1.23
N GLU A 677 -16.76 19.88 0.80
CA GLU A 677 -18.08 19.68 1.40
C GLU A 677 -18.58 18.25 1.23
N ASP A 678 -18.38 17.68 0.05
CA ASP A 678 -18.72 16.27 -0.24
C ASP A 678 -17.89 15.30 0.61
N GLN A 679 -16.59 15.53 0.78
CA GLN A 679 -15.73 14.70 1.65
C GLN A 679 -16.14 14.80 3.12
N LYS A 680 -16.44 15.98 3.65
CA LYS A 680 -16.95 16.16 5.02
C LYS A 680 -18.24 15.40 5.25
N SER A 681 -19.16 15.43 4.28
CA SER A 681 -20.44 14.71 4.38
C SER A 681 -20.29 13.18 4.37
N ARG A 682 -19.29 12.66 3.64
CA ARG A 682 -18.99 11.22 3.57
C ARG A 682 -18.22 10.69 4.80
N LEU A 683 -17.42 11.52 5.43
CA LEU A 683 -16.60 11.12 6.57
C LEU A 683 -17.31 11.26 7.94
N ASN A 684 -18.55 11.81 8.00
CA ASN A 684 -19.27 12.09 9.27
C ASN A 684 -18.39 12.85 10.30
N LEU A 685 -17.59 13.81 9.84
CA LEU A 685 -16.77 14.67 10.69
C LEU A 685 -17.51 15.95 11.06
#